data_9bd9dd1f0de37becab9a9802c77974fe
#
_entry.id   9bd9dd1f0de37becab9a9802c77974fe
#
_cell.length_a   1.000
_cell.length_b   1.000
_cell.length_c   1.000
_cell.angle_alpha   90.00
_cell.angle_beta   90.00
_cell.angle_gamma   90.00
#
_symmetry.space_group_name_H-M   'P 1'
#
loop_
_entity.id
_entity.type
_entity.pdbx_description
1 polymer ?
#
loop_
_entity_poly.entity_id
_entity_poly.type
_entity_poly.pdbx_seq_one_letter_code
_entity_poly.pdbx_strand_id
1 'polypeptide(L)'
;MADFRKILSNNVLSRGRNVSRPSTKLWLVASAAVVVIASAGHAAADDIVVTKALAIPFTGPAYNWTGFYAGAHIGGGFGTSKWSTPGASGSAPIYQTINTFDEAGSFLAGVQGGYNYMLPNRIVVGGEADATFPNFPSLTGLSTGPNINFTSPTFGAENFTEAMLASGTVRGRIGYAPGSWLFYATGGFAWTYNQQTLTNLATGASESPFVWRLGWAAGAGVEAPIAPHWTARLEYLFIDYGDKTYQFSGGAQPFASDFPLQEIRAGVNYQFNNDAVPAYGVPILTKAKAAVDPDEVNFHGQGTFVWQGTPAFPSPFMGANSLQPVANGRETIDATLFAGLRLWKGAELWVDPEIDQGHGLAETHGLAGFASGESYKLGFTYPYARVQRYFIRQTIDLGGETQKIDADINQFAGSVTENRLVLTVGKFAVVDIFDTNKYANNPKTDFLNWSLINAGTFDYAGDAWGYTYAAAAEWYQGRFTFRGGVFDMSASPAGGGMNAAAYGLDEGFNQLQYVGEIEERHELWGQPGKLKITGFVIHGRMGDFQDAINLSQPGQPFAGDASDALASVRVYRNRPGVSLNLEQQVNDSVGVFARAGWADGNVEPWDFTDIDRTVQAGVSIAGKQWGRPDDTIGIAGVVNGIAPVHQAYFSAGGLGVLVGDGALPNYGLEQIIEAYYSYAITSSTKVTFDYQFIANPAYNADRGPVNVFAGRFHTAF
;
A
#
# COMPACT_ATOMS: atom_id res chain seq x y z
N MET A 1 27.20 15.60 53.87
CA MET A 1 28.22 14.52 54.00
C MET A 1 28.28 13.87 52.65
N ALA A 2 29.10 14.38 51.83
CA ALA A 2 30.47 13.99 51.53
C ALA A 2 30.41 12.71 50.67
N ASP A 3 30.59 12.90 49.43
CA ASP A 3 31.84 12.80 48.64
C ASP A 3 32.16 11.37 48.24
N PHE A 4 32.18 11.14 46.96
CA PHE A 4 33.40 10.74 46.28
C PHE A 4 33.29 10.97 44.77
N ARG A 5 34.01 11.96 44.33
CA ARG A 5 34.43 12.22 42.94
C ARG A 5 35.69 11.46 42.60
N LYS A 6 35.81 11.21 41.28
CA LYS A 6 37.07 11.02 40.54
C LYS A 6 37.78 9.67 40.60
N ILE A 7 38.01 9.16 39.40
CA ILE A 7 39.32 9.06 38.74
C ILE A 7 39.05 8.43 37.37
N LEU A 8 39.10 9.18 36.30
CA LEU A 8 40.16 9.46 35.32
C LEU A 8 40.82 8.21 34.73
N SER A 9 40.65 8.09 33.49
CA SER A 9 41.58 8.16 32.36
C SER A 9 41.93 6.88 31.65
N ASN A 10 41.73 7.04 30.37
CA ASN A 10 42.59 6.60 29.27
C ASN A 10 42.64 5.11 28.92
N ASN A 11 42.13 4.89 27.79
CA ASN A 11 42.78 4.58 26.55
C ASN A 11 42.40 3.28 25.86
N VAL A 12 42.13 3.50 24.59
CA VAL A 12 42.59 2.72 23.42
C VAL A 12 41.67 1.60 22.94
N LEU A 13 40.96 1.99 21.88
CA LEU A 13 40.75 1.25 20.63
C LEU A 13 40.44 -0.26 20.72
N SER A 14 39.16 -0.59 20.57
CA SER A 14 38.83 -1.66 19.64
C SER A 14 37.51 -1.29 18.91
N ARG A 15 37.61 -0.95 17.65
CA ARG A 15 36.50 -0.88 16.70
C ARG A 15 35.94 -2.30 16.52
N GLY A 16 34.97 -2.64 17.33
CA GLY A 16 34.05 -3.74 17.03
C GLY A 16 33.05 -3.24 16.00
N ARG A 17 33.18 -3.65 14.76
CA ARG A 17 32.14 -3.53 13.75
C ARG A 17 30.93 -4.31 14.27
N ASN A 18 29.90 -3.63 14.68
CA ASN A 18 28.56 -4.20 14.74
C ASN A 18 28.11 -4.46 13.29
N VAL A 19 28.41 -5.63 12.79
CA VAL A 19 27.68 -6.22 11.69
C VAL A 19 26.32 -6.54 12.27
N SER A 20 25.33 -5.69 11.97
CA SER A 20 23.93 -6.02 12.23
C SER A 20 23.62 -7.30 11.47
N ARG A 21 23.54 -8.42 12.19
CA ARG A 21 22.98 -9.65 11.64
C ARG A 21 21.58 -9.31 11.17
N PRO A 22 21.18 -9.66 9.94
CA PRO A 22 19.79 -9.55 9.51
C PRO A 22 18.96 -10.30 10.55
N SER A 23 17.95 -9.63 11.07
CA SER A 23 17.17 -10.19 12.17
C SER A 23 16.56 -11.50 11.72
N THR A 24 16.76 -12.54 12.53
CA THR A 24 16.16 -13.88 12.37
C THR A 24 14.63 -13.88 12.28
N LYS A 25 14.00 -12.72 12.41
CA LYS A 25 12.55 -12.49 12.24
C LYS A 25 12.08 -12.53 10.77
N LEU A 26 12.96 -12.24 9.80
CA LEU A 26 12.57 -12.28 8.37
C LEU A 26 12.39 -13.72 7.87
N TRP A 27 13.15 -14.66 8.41
CA TRP A 27 13.02 -16.09 8.08
C TRP A 27 11.73 -16.72 8.62
N LEU A 28 11.16 -16.18 9.68
CA LEU A 28 9.94 -16.66 10.29
C LEU A 28 8.66 -16.24 9.49
N VAL A 29 8.68 -15.13 8.77
CA VAL A 29 7.52 -14.67 8.00
C VAL A 29 7.45 -15.35 6.63
N ALA A 30 8.57 -15.52 5.95
CA ALA A 30 8.62 -16.33 4.74
C ALA A 30 8.38 -17.82 5.04
N SER A 31 8.79 -18.30 6.22
CA SER A 31 8.49 -19.66 6.71
C SER A 31 7.04 -19.85 7.12
N ALA A 32 6.33 -18.82 7.61
CA ALA A 32 4.94 -18.96 8.03
C ALA A 32 3.97 -19.14 6.85
N ALA A 33 4.22 -18.51 5.72
CA ALA A 33 3.43 -18.75 4.50
C ALA A 33 3.67 -20.15 3.91
N VAL A 34 4.88 -20.72 4.09
CA VAL A 34 5.25 -22.07 3.67
C VAL A 34 4.88 -23.11 4.74
N VAL A 35 4.94 -22.77 6.03
CA VAL A 35 4.62 -23.67 7.15
C VAL A 35 3.13 -23.94 7.30
N VAL A 36 2.25 -23.04 6.89
CA VAL A 36 0.80 -23.35 6.81
C VAL A 36 0.50 -24.39 5.71
N ILE A 37 1.40 -24.55 4.73
CA ILE A 37 1.29 -25.60 3.70
C ILE A 37 2.08 -26.86 4.08
N ALA A 38 3.13 -26.75 4.89
CA ALA A 38 4.05 -27.88 5.21
C ALA A 38 3.88 -28.49 6.62
N SER A 39 3.14 -27.88 7.54
CA SER A 39 2.89 -28.43 8.87
C SER A 39 1.78 -29.50 8.93
N ALA A 40 1.34 -30.02 7.78
CA ALA A 40 0.50 -31.20 7.70
C ALA A 40 1.28 -32.54 7.69
N GLY A 41 2.55 -32.55 8.02
CA GLY A 41 3.30 -33.79 8.06
C GLY A 41 4.65 -33.69 8.75
N HIS A 42 4.71 -33.87 10.05
CA HIS A 42 5.68 -34.65 10.85
C HIS A 42 5.43 -34.34 12.33
N ALA A 43 4.49 -35.05 12.93
CA ALA A 43 4.53 -35.32 14.36
C ALA A 43 5.08 -36.71 14.53
N ALA A 44 6.17 -36.83 15.32
CA ALA A 44 6.79 -38.09 15.67
C ALA A 44 5.80 -38.97 16.42
N ALA A 45 5.87 -40.25 16.14
CA ALA A 45 5.08 -41.29 16.72
C ALA A 45 5.31 -41.38 18.25
N ASP A 46 4.22 -41.22 19.00
CA ASP A 46 3.90 -42.04 20.16
C ASP A 46 2.38 -41.92 20.40
N ASP A 47 1.70 -43.06 20.30
CA ASP A 47 0.36 -43.44 20.70
C ASP A 47 -0.72 -42.31 20.80
N ILE A 48 -1.05 -41.69 19.68
CA ILE A 48 -2.35 -41.06 19.49
C ILE A 48 -3.22 -42.01 18.65
N VAL A 49 -4.31 -42.48 19.24
CA VAL A 49 -5.38 -43.15 18.52
C VAL A 49 -5.75 -42.29 17.31
N VAL A 50 -5.32 -42.74 16.14
CA VAL A 50 -5.66 -42.13 14.86
C VAL A 50 -7.16 -42.33 14.68
N THR A 51 -7.95 -41.40 15.21
CA THR A 51 -9.29 -41.18 14.66
C THR A 51 -9.05 -40.81 13.21
N LYS A 52 -9.45 -41.72 12.31
CA LYS A 52 -9.45 -41.62 10.87
C LYS A 52 -9.53 -40.17 10.45
N ALA A 53 -8.43 -39.59 9.91
CA ALA A 53 -8.47 -38.29 9.28
C ALA A 53 -9.68 -38.34 8.33
N LEU A 54 -10.65 -37.47 8.54
CA LEU A 54 -11.79 -37.33 7.65
C LEU A 54 -11.19 -36.97 6.27
N ALA A 55 -11.04 -38.01 5.44
CA ALA A 55 -10.86 -37.82 4.01
C ALA A 55 -12.15 -37.15 3.55
N ILE A 56 -12.16 -35.84 3.45
CA ILE A 56 -13.27 -35.07 2.90
C ILE A 56 -13.36 -35.52 1.44
N PRO A 57 -14.37 -36.29 1.05
CA PRO A 57 -14.53 -36.71 -0.32
C PRO A 57 -14.91 -35.47 -1.13
N PHE A 58 -13.98 -34.97 -1.94
CA PHE A 58 -14.28 -34.01 -2.99
C PHE A 58 -15.17 -34.70 -4.03
N THR A 59 -16.46 -34.51 -3.96
CA THR A 59 -17.47 -35.18 -4.81
C THR A 59 -17.82 -34.38 -6.09
N GLY A 60 -17.02 -33.39 -6.47
CA GLY A 60 -17.15 -32.69 -7.76
C GLY A 60 -16.23 -33.30 -8.83
N PRO A 61 -16.57 -33.19 -10.14
CA PRO A 61 -15.63 -33.56 -11.19
C PRO A 61 -14.34 -32.76 -11.01
N ALA A 62 -13.21 -33.47 -10.99
CA ALA A 62 -11.91 -32.83 -10.85
C ALA A 62 -11.63 -31.97 -12.11
N TYR A 63 -11.18 -30.76 -11.92
CA TYR A 63 -10.70 -29.92 -13.02
C TYR A 63 -9.52 -30.64 -13.70
N ASN A 64 -9.56 -30.76 -15.04
CA ASN A 64 -8.50 -31.41 -15.79
C ASN A 64 -7.37 -30.39 -16.09
N TRP A 65 -6.26 -30.51 -15.40
CA TRP A 65 -5.09 -29.64 -15.59
C TRP A 65 -4.24 -29.99 -16.81
N THR A 66 -4.56 -31.05 -17.56
CA THR A 66 -3.79 -31.47 -18.73
C THR A 66 -4.03 -30.55 -19.91
N GLY A 67 -2.99 -29.99 -20.48
CA GLY A 67 -3.05 -29.19 -21.68
C GLY A 67 -2.04 -28.05 -21.73
N PHE A 68 -2.01 -27.39 -22.87
CA PHE A 68 -1.25 -26.16 -23.07
C PHE A 68 -2.02 -24.99 -22.48
N TYR A 69 -1.24 -24.04 -21.95
CA TYR A 69 -1.76 -22.75 -21.48
C TYR A 69 -0.83 -21.61 -21.88
N ALA A 70 -1.40 -20.43 -22.01
CA ALA A 70 -0.67 -19.18 -22.12
C ALA A 70 -1.34 -18.11 -21.27
N GLY A 71 -0.56 -17.18 -20.76
CA GLY A 71 -1.09 -16.18 -19.83
C GLY A 71 -0.17 -14.99 -19.64
N ALA A 72 -0.59 -14.16 -18.72
CA ALA A 72 0.17 -13.00 -18.28
C ALA A 72 0.22 -12.96 -16.75
N HIS A 73 1.25 -12.30 -16.23
CA HIS A 73 1.40 -12.06 -14.81
C HIS A 73 1.81 -10.62 -14.53
N ILE A 74 1.49 -10.18 -13.33
CA ILE A 74 1.97 -8.96 -12.72
C ILE A 74 2.51 -9.32 -11.34
N GLY A 75 3.40 -8.51 -10.80
CA GLY A 75 3.95 -8.80 -9.48
C GLY A 75 4.89 -7.73 -8.98
N GLY A 76 5.48 -8.01 -7.83
CA GLY A 76 6.53 -7.22 -7.22
C GLY A 76 7.80 -8.04 -7.01
N GLY A 77 8.94 -7.41 -7.21
CA GLY A 77 10.26 -7.98 -6.94
C GLY A 77 10.95 -7.26 -5.77
N PHE A 78 11.69 -8.02 -4.97
CA PHE A 78 12.49 -7.48 -3.87
C PHE A 78 13.72 -8.34 -3.63
N GLY A 79 14.77 -7.73 -3.09
CA GLY A 79 16.02 -8.42 -2.83
C GLY A 79 17.13 -7.49 -2.37
N THR A 80 18.28 -8.08 -2.06
CA THR A 80 19.49 -7.34 -1.73
C THR A 80 20.64 -7.85 -2.58
N SER A 81 21.41 -6.94 -3.18
CA SER A 81 22.59 -7.25 -3.97
C SER A 81 23.86 -6.93 -3.17
N LYS A 82 24.86 -7.79 -3.22
CA LYS A 82 26.18 -7.53 -2.63
C LYS A 82 27.13 -7.05 -3.71
N TRP A 83 27.75 -5.94 -3.44
CA TRP A 83 28.65 -5.27 -4.35
C TRP A 83 30.07 -5.32 -3.84
N SER A 84 31.00 -5.56 -4.71
CA SER A 84 32.41 -5.41 -4.41
C SER A 84 33.16 -4.85 -5.62
N THR A 85 34.10 -3.95 -5.35
CA THR A 85 35.17 -3.64 -6.28
C THR A 85 36.43 -4.28 -5.70
N PRO A 86 36.86 -5.46 -6.20
CA PRO A 86 38.14 -6.01 -5.77
C PRO A 86 39.22 -5.00 -6.08
N GLY A 87 40.04 -4.65 -5.07
CA GLY A 87 40.96 -3.54 -5.16
C GLY A 87 41.93 -3.67 -6.31
N ALA A 88 42.13 -2.59 -7.06
CA ALA A 88 43.36 -2.41 -7.83
C ALA A 88 44.56 -2.47 -6.91
N SER A 89 45.70 -2.94 -7.38
CA SER A 89 46.92 -3.12 -6.59
C SER A 89 47.19 -1.89 -5.70
N GLY A 90 46.95 -2.06 -4.36
CA GLY A 90 47.19 -1.03 -3.35
C GLY A 90 45.99 -0.31 -2.76
N SER A 91 44.75 -0.57 -3.20
CA SER A 91 43.54 -0.01 -2.59
C SER A 91 42.69 -1.07 -1.88
N ALA A 92 42.02 -0.69 -0.78
CA ALA A 92 41.12 -1.58 -0.09
C ALA A 92 39.88 -1.86 -0.97
N PRO A 93 39.38 -3.12 -1.00
CA PRO A 93 38.15 -3.42 -1.72
C PRO A 93 36.95 -2.69 -1.09
N ILE A 94 36.04 -2.17 -1.95
CA ILE A 94 34.78 -1.58 -1.51
C ILE A 94 33.72 -2.68 -1.51
N TYR A 95 33.03 -2.81 -0.38
CA TYR A 95 31.90 -3.74 -0.24
C TYR A 95 30.66 -2.98 0.18
N GLN A 96 29.55 -3.20 -0.53
CA GLN A 96 28.26 -2.66 -0.16
C GLN A 96 27.15 -3.70 -0.36
N THR A 97 26.18 -3.72 0.54
CA THR A 97 24.92 -4.44 0.36
C THR A 97 23.84 -3.41 0.19
N ILE A 98 23.07 -3.50 -0.86
CA ILE A 98 22.01 -2.56 -1.22
C ILE A 98 20.73 -3.31 -1.54
N ASN A 99 19.61 -2.64 -1.40
CA ASN A 99 18.33 -3.19 -1.83
C ASN A 99 18.24 -3.16 -3.35
N THR A 100 17.77 -4.24 -3.93
CA THR A 100 17.42 -4.31 -5.35
C THR A 100 16.10 -3.58 -5.55
N PHE A 101 15.97 -2.76 -6.60
CA PHE A 101 14.77 -1.97 -6.95
C PHE A 101 14.40 -0.80 -6.02
N ASP A 102 15.29 -0.36 -5.15
CA ASP A 102 15.02 0.68 -4.15
C ASP A 102 14.54 2.01 -4.77
N GLU A 103 15.10 2.39 -5.93
CA GLU A 103 14.78 3.67 -6.58
C GLU A 103 13.70 3.59 -7.65
N ALA A 104 13.44 2.42 -8.19
CA ALA A 104 12.62 2.25 -9.38
C ALA A 104 11.25 1.61 -9.14
N GLY A 105 10.95 1.21 -7.91
CA GLY A 105 9.78 0.39 -7.59
C GLY A 105 10.01 -1.08 -7.93
N SER A 106 9.14 -1.91 -7.43
CA SER A 106 9.25 -3.37 -7.51
C SER A 106 8.33 -4.00 -8.55
N PHE A 107 7.55 -3.19 -9.30
CA PHE A 107 6.56 -3.69 -10.23
C PHE A 107 7.17 -4.50 -11.38
N LEU A 108 6.60 -5.66 -11.61
CA LEU A 108 6.95 -6.57 -12.68
C LEU A 108 5.70 -6.94 -13.47
N ALA A 109 5.80 -7.01 -14.79
CA ALA A 109 4.76 -7.55 -15.64
C ALA A 109 5.38 -8.47 -16.69
N GLY A 110 4.66 -9.50 -17.06
CA GLY A 110 5.20 -10.45 -18.03
C GLY A 110 4.17 -11.39 -18.62
N VAL A 111 4.69 -12.29 -19.45
CA VAL A 111 3.91 -13.32 -20.11
C VAL A 111 4.50 -14.69 -19.79
N GLN A 112 3.65 -15.69 -19.77
CA GLN A 112 4.06 -17.08 -19.57
C GLN A 112 3.30 -18.02 -20.49
N GLY A 113 3.89 -19.20 -20.70
CA GLY A 113 3.24 -20.30 -21.40
C GLY A 113 3.85 -21.63 -20.97
N GLY A 114 3.03 -22.66 -20.98
CA GLY A 114 3.47 -23.97 -20.53
C GLY A 114 2.53 -25.10 -20.92
N TYR A 115 2.90 -26.28 -20.45
CA TYR A 115 2.12 -27.50 -20.60
C TYR A 115 2.07 -28.25 -19.30
N ASN A 116 0.89 -28.69 -18.89
CA ASN A 116 0.67 -29.55 -17.74
C ASN A 116 0.18 -30.92 -18.18
N TYR A 117 0.52 -31.95 -17.43
CA TYR A 117 -0.02 -33.29 -17.52
C TYR A 117 -0.47 -33.77 -16.15
N MET A 118 -1.77 -34.04 -16.01
CA MET A 118 -2.34 -34.55 -14.76
C MET A 118 -2.40 -36.07 -14.78
N LEU A 119 -1.75 -36.69 -13.80
CA LEU A 119 -1.78 -38.12 -13.58
C LEU A 119 -3.12 -38.57 -12.95
N PRO A 120 -3.52 -39.84 -13.05
CA PRO A 120 -4.76 -40.36 -12.44
C PRO A 120 -4.86 -40.15 -10.92
N ASN A 121 -3.74 -40.08 -10.21
CA ASN A 121 -3.64 -39.82 -8.77
C ASN A 121 -3.69 -38.32 -8.42
N ARG A 122 -4.06 -37.46 -9.40
CA ARG A 122 -4.15 -36.00 -9.29
C ARG A 122 -2.81 -35.26 -9.07
N ILE A 123 -1.70 -35.92 -9.27
CA ILE A 123 -0.42 -35.26 -9.39
C ILE A 123 -0.36 -34.59 -10.77
N VAL A 124 0.06 -33.34 -10.79
CA VAL A 124 0.26 -32.56 -12.02
C VAL A 124 1.76 -32.36 -12.20
N VAL A 125 2.28 -32.70 -13.36
CA VAL A 125 3.65 -32.40 -13.78
C VAL A 125 3.62 -31.53 -15.00
N GLY A 126 4.54 -30.57 -15.13
CA GLY A 126 4.52 -29.66 -16.27
C GLY A 126 5.83 -28.90 -16.46
N GLY A 127 5.86 -28.14 -17.52
CA GLY A 127 6.94 -27.19 -17.81
C GLY A 127 6.36 -25.83 -18.18
N GLU A 128 7.02 -24.78 -17.77
CA GLU A 128 6.64 -23.39 -18.03
C GLU A 128 7.83 -22.56 -18.43
N ALA A 129 7.63 -21.64 -19.36
CA ALA A 129 8.59 -20.58 -19.68
C ALA A 129 7.90 -19.23 -19.53
N ASP A 130 8.62 -18.24 -19.01
CA ASP A 130 8.14 -16.87 -18.88
C ASP A 130 9.18 -15.84 -19.33
N ALA A 131 8.67 -14.65 -19.64
CA ALA A 131 9.46 -13.44 -19.84
C ALA A 131 8.82 -12.33 -19.02
N THR A 132 9.62 -11.63 -18.23
CA THR A 132 9.21 -10.64 -17.25
C THR A 132 9.95 -9.33 -17.51
N PHE A 133 9.23 -8.21 -17.46
CA PHE A 133 9.72 -6.87 -17.72
C PHE A 133 9.50 -6.01 -16.47
N PRO A 134 10.57 -5.58 -15.80
CA PRO A 134 10.47 -4.69 -14.66
C PRO A 134 10.01 -3.30 -15.08
N ASN A 135 9.29 -2.63 -14.18
CA ASN A 135 8.78 -1.27 -14.40
C ASN A 135 8.02 -1.07 -15.73
N PHE A 136 7.33 -2.11 -16.18
CA PHE A 136 6.37 -1.95 -17.27
C PHE A 136 5.12 -1.20 -16.72
N PRO A 137 4.76 -0.04 -17.24
CA PRO A 137 5.04 0.59 -18.52
C PRO A 137 5.95 1.83 -18.47
N SER A 138 6.80 1.98 -17.48
CA SER A 138 7.80 3.04 -17.51
C SER A 138 8.83 2.73 -18.60
N LEU A 139 8.59 3.23 -19.80
CA LEU A 139 9.49 3.06 -20.96
C LEU A 139 10.77 3.88 -20.85
N THR A 140 10.98 4.61 -19.78
CA THR A 140 12.15 5.46 -19.58
C THR A 140 13.05 4.84 -18.54
N GLY A 141 14.17 4.29 -18.94
CA GLY A 141 15.39 3.89 -18.26
C GLY A 141 15.60 4.19 -16.78
N LEU A 142 14.56 4.06 -15.94
CA LEU A 142 14.72 4.09 -14.50
C LEU A 142 15.56 2.90 -14.09
N SER A 143 16.56 3.15 -13.26
CA SER A 143 17.38 2.10 -12.66
C SER A 143 16.46 1.15 -11.89
N THR A 144 16.38 -0.10 -12.33
CA THR A 144 15.65 -1.18 -11.68
C THR A 144 16.60 -2.04 -10.84
N GLY A 145 17.68 -1.48 -10.42
CA GLY A 145 18.72 -2.15 -9.68
C GLY A 145 19.58 -1.17 -8.90
N PRO A 146 20.71 -1.67 -8.43
CA PRO A 146 21.60 -0.93 -7.56
C PRO A 146 22.04 0.42 -8.14
N ASN A 147 22.08 1.43 -7.26
CA ASN A 147 22.64 2.75 -7.52
C ASN A 147 23.63 3.09 -6.41
N ILE A 148 24.92 3.20 -6.74
CA ILE A 148 25.97 3.36 -5.76
C ILE A 148 26.88 4.52 -6.14
N ASN A 149 27.03 5.50 -5.22
CA ASN A 149 28.06 6.50 -5.27
C ASN A 149 29.30 6.03 -4.49
N PHE A 150 30.45 6.08 -5.12
CA PHE A 150 31.71 5.73 -4.49
C PHE A 150 32.85 6.62 -4.99
N THR A 151 33.99 6.61 -4.31
CA THR A 151 35.17 7.33 -4.73
C THR A 151 36.26 6.35 -5.14
N SER A 152 36.60 6.37 -6.44
CA SER A 152 37.71 5.61 -6.98
C SER A 152 39.02 6.37 -6.71
N PRO A 153 40.09 5.67 -6.26
CA PRO A 153 41.40 6.29 -6.12
C PRO A 153 42.00 6.87 -7.43
N THR A 154 41.56 6.32 -8.55
CA THR A 154 42.11 6.65 -9.88
C THR A 154 41.27 7.68 -10.60
N PHE A 155 39.93 7.65 -10.48
CA PHE A 155 39.00 8.43 -11.27
C PHE A 155 38.15 9.41 -10.44
N GLY A 156 38.29 9.44 -9.12
CA GLY A 156 37.54 10.33 -8.24
C GLY A 156 36.14 9.83 -7.95
N ALA A 157 35.18 10.73 -7.83
CA ALA A 157 33.80 10.40 -7.53
C ALA A 157 33.08 9.75 -8.74
N GLU A 158 32.55 8.57 -8.55
CA GLU A 158 31.87 7.77 -9.57
C GLU A 158 30.51 7.29 -9.05
N ASN A 159 29.58 7.09 -9.98
CA ASN A 159 28.28 6.46 -9.74
C ASN A 159 28.19 5.20 -10.59
N PHE A 160 27.79 4.10 -9.98
CA PHE A 160 27.47 2.85 -10.66
C PHE A 160 26.00 2.53 -10.51
N THR A 161 25.36 2.17 -11.62
CA THR A 161 23.99 1.66 -11.64
C THR A 161 23.92 0.36 -12.43
N GLU A 162 23.00 -0.54 -12.00
CA GLU A 162 22.65 -1.71 -12.80
C GLU A 162 21.12 -1.73 -12.98
N ALA A 163 20.65 -1.66 -14.21
CA ALA A 163 19.24 -1.69 -14.56
C ALA A 163 18.88 -3.04 -15.17
N MET A 164 17.89 -3.73 -14.60
CA MET A 164 17.29 -4.92 -15.18
C MET A 164 16.28 -4.52 -16.25
N LEU A 165 16.53 -4.90 -17.51
CA LEU A 165 15.68 -4.56 -18.64
C LEU A 165 14.65 -5.65 -18.95
N ALA A 166 15.03 -6.91 -18.78
CA ALA A 166 14.19 -8.07 -18.97
C ALA A 166 14.74 -9.26 -18.20
N SER A 167 13.87 -10.15 -17.79
CA SER A 167 14.22 -11.43 -17.18
C SER A 167 13.31 -12.54 -17.69
N GLY A 168 13.60 -13.77 -17.34
CA GLY A 168 12.72 -14.88 -17.63
C GLY A 168 13.21 -16.18 -17.03
N THR A 169 12.33 -17.16 -17.03
CA THR A 169 12.64 -18.48 -16.52
C THR A 169 12.16 -19.59 -17.44
N VAL A 170 12.82 -20.76 -17.33
CA VAL A 170 12.32 -22.03 -17.90
C VAL A 170 12.32 -23.04 -16.75
N ARG A 171 11.13 -23.46 -16.33
CA ARG A 171 10.95 -24.21 -15.08
C ARG A 171 10.11 -25.47 -15.28
N GLY A 172 10.48 -26.52 -14.56
CA GLY A 172 9.59 -27.63 -14.29
C GLY A 172 8.63 -27.29 -13.16
N ARG A 173 7.43 -27.86 -13.19
CA ARG A 173 6.47 -27.76 -12.07
C ARG A 173 5.92 -29.12 -11.70
N ILE A 174 5.73 -29.34 -10.41
CA ILE A 174 5.07 -30.52 -9.85
C ILE A 174 4.08 -30.09 -8.80
N GLY A 175 2.85 -30.60 -8.87
CA GLY A 175 1.81 -30.19 -7.95
C GLY A 175 0.80 -31.29 -7.67
N TYR A 176 -0.15 -30.96 -6.80
CA TYR A 176 -1.27 -31.82 -6.43
C TYR A 176 -2.59 -31.03 -6.54
N ALA A 177 -3.58 -31.64 -7.19
CA ALA A 177 -4.89 -31.04 -7.41
C ALA A 177 -5.98 -31.79 -6.62
N PRO A 178 -6.20 -31.46 -5.31
CA PRO A 178 -7.20 -32.15 -4.49
C PRO A 178 -8.66 -31.91 -4.93
N GLY A 179 -8.87 -31.01 -5.87
CA GLY A 179 -10.18 -30.66 -6.45
C GLY A 179 -9.97 -29.88 -7.71
N SER A 180 -10.52 -28.67 -7.77
CA SER A 180 -10.25 -27.71 -8.83
C SER A 180 -9.01 -26.86 -8.60
N TRP A 181 -8.41 -26.89 -7.44
CA TRP A 181 -7.19 -26.13 -7.11
C TRP A 181 -5.95 -26.95 -7.35
N LEU A 182 -4.91 -26.30 -7.87
CA LEU A 182 -3.57 -26.87 -8.05
C LEU A 182 -2.60 -26.16 -7.10
N PHE A 183 -2.01 -26.92 -6.19
CA PHE A 183 -0.88 -26.49 -5.35
C PHE A 183 0.38 -27.06 -5.97
N TYR A 184 1.39 -26.23 -6.23
CA TYR A 184 2.58 -26.70 -6.93
C TYR A 184 3.87 -26.07 -6.41
N ALA A 185 4.97 -26.81 -6.59
CA ALA A 185 6.32 -26.32 -6.53
C ALA A 185 6.88 -26.22 -7.94
N THR A 186 7.82 -25.30 -8.14
CA THR A 186 8.45 -25.08 -9.45
C THR A 186 9.93 -24.78 -9.26
N GLY A 187 10.73 -25.11 -10.28
CA GLY A 187 12.17 -24.80 -10.26
C GLY A 187 12.82 -25.04 -11.61
N GLY A 188 13.87 -24.30 -11.90
CA GLY A 188 14.55 -24.38 -13.17
C GLY A 188 15.58 -23.29 -13.42
N PHE A 189 15.83 -23.05 -14.69
CA PHE A 189 16.79 -22.07 -15.19
C PHE A 189 16.19 -20.67 -15.19
N ALA A 190 17.01 -19.65 -14.89
CA ALA A 190 16.66 -18.25 -14.93
C ALA A 190 17.70 -17.43 -15.70
N TRP A 191 17.27 -16.35 -16.32
CA TRP A 191 18.14 -15.42 -17.01
C TRP A 191 17.65 -13.97 -16.79
N THR A 192 18.60 -13.01 -16.84
CA THR A 192 18.27 -11.58 -16.90
C THR A 192 19.21 -10.86 -17.86
N TYR A 193 18.68 -9.80 -18.48
CA TYR A 193 19.38 -8.89 -19.37
C TYR A 193 19.44 -7.51 -18.72
N ASN A 194 20.65 -7.11 -18.30
CA ASN A 194 20.88 -5.92 -17.52
C ASN A 194 21.74 -4.91 -18.30
N GLN A 195 21.54 -3.65 -18.03
CA GLN A 195 22.45 -2.58 -18.42
C GLN A 195 23.21 -2.10 -17.18
N GLN A 196 24.53 -2.18 -17.22
CA GLN A 196 25.39 -1.64 -16.19
C GLN A 196 25.91 -0.30 -16.65
N THR A 197 25.88 0.72 -15.80
CA THR A 197 26.38 2.06 -16.13
C THR A 197 27.34 2.55 -15.08
N LEU A 198 28.53 2.95 -15.48
CA LEU A 198 29.50 3.66 -14.66
C LEU A 198 29.61 5.09 -15.15
N THR A 199 29.37 6.06 -14.27
CA THR A 199 29.41 7.48 -14.56
C THR A 199 30.48 8.15 -13.69
N ASN A 200 31.40 8.87 -14.31
CA ASN A 200 32.30 9.75 -13.59
C ASN A 200 31.56 11.06 -13.27
N LEU A 201 31.38 11.34 -11.97
CA LEU A 201 30.60 12.50 -11.53
C LEU A 201 31.27 13.85 -11.75
N ALA A 202 32.60 13.86 -11.92
CA ALA A 202 33.32 15.10 -12.16
C ALA A 202 33.28 15.51 -13.65
N THR A 203 33.27 14.56 -14.57
CA THR A 203 33.33 14.82 -16.03
C THR A 203 32.00 14.59 -16.73
N GLY A 204 31.07 13.86 -16.10
CA GLY A 204 29.82 13.39 -16.71
C GLY A 204 29.99 12.27 -17.74
N ALA A 205 31.21 11.77 -17.93
CA ALA A 205 31.47 10.67 -18.86
C ALA A 205 30.86 9.35 -18.31
N SER A 206 30.17 8.59 -19.16
CA SER A 206 29.56 7.32 -18.78
C SER A 206 29.83 6.21 -19.80
N GLU A 207 29.91 4.99 -19.30
CA GLU A 207 29.99 3.76 -20.09
C GLU A 207 28.82 2.84 -19.65
N SER A 208 28.04 2.29 -20.60
CA SER A 208 26.79 1.59 -20.31
C SER A 208 26.69 0.25 -21.07
N PRO A 209 27.51 -0.75 -20.74
CA PRO A 209 27.44 -2.07 -21.36
C PRO A 209 26.19 -2.86 -20.96
N PHE A 210 25.78 -3.75 -21.88
CA PHE A 210 24.72 -4.74 -21.60
C PHE A 210 25.34 -6.08 -21.17
N VAL A 211 24.73 -6.68 -20.15
CA VAL A 211 25.24 -7.89 -19.53
C VAL A 211 24.12 -8.91 -19.35
N TRP A 212 24.36 -10.14 -19.79
CA TRP A 212 23.52 -11.28 -19.49
C TRP A 212 23.97 -11.95 -18.20
N ARG A 213 22.99 -12.26 -17.34
CA ARG A 213 23.19 -13.11 -16.17
C ARG A 213 22.38 -14.39 -16.33
N LEU A 214 22.93 -15.50 -15.89
CA LEU A 214 22.30 -16.81 -15.91
C LEU A 214 22.27 -17.35 -14.49
N GLY A 215 21.16 -17.97 -14.12
CA GLY A 215 20.96 -18.45 -12.77
C GLY A 215 19.88 -19.50 -12.67
N TRP A 216 19.31 -19.64 -11.52
CA TRP A 216 18.26 -20.60 -11.22
C TRP A 216 17.11 -19.95 -10.47
N ALA A 217 15.91 -20.55 -10.59
CA ALA A 217 14.72 -20.14 -9.87
C ALA A 217 14.08 -21.33 -9.17
N ALA A 218 13.52 -21.10 -7.99
CA ALA A 218 12.69 -22.06 -7.28
C ALA A 218 11.53 -21.34 -6.60
N GLY A 219 10.38 -21.98 -6.52
CA GLY A 219 9.22 -21.37 -5.92
C GLY A 219 8.05 -22.31 -5.71
N ALA A 220 6.94 -21.73 -5.29
CA ALA A 220 5.69 -22.43 -5.08
C ALA A 220 4.51 -21.52 -5.43
N GLY A 221 3.39 -22.13 -5.80
CA GLY A 221 2.20 -21.38 -6.14
C GLY A 221 0.91 -22.17 -5.95
N VAL A 222 -0.16 -21.42 -6.07
CA VAL A 222 -1.51 -21.96 -6.11
C VAL A 222 -2.22 -21.43 -7.35
N GLU A 223 -2.95 -22.28 -8.04
CA GLU A 223 -3.69 -21.93 -9.25
C GLU A 223 -5.09 -22.51 -9.17
N ALA A 224 -6.10 -21.72 -9.57
CA ALA A 224 -7.50 -22.12 -9.53
C ALA A 224 -8.25 -21.64 -10.77
N PRO A 225 -9.21 -22.40 -11.29
CA PRO A 225 -10.07 -21.95 -12.38
C PRO A 225 -11.01 -20.82 -11.88
N ILE A 226 -11.11 -19.75 -12.68
CA ILE A 226 -11.94 -18.59 -12.41
C ILE A 226 -13.08 -18.43 -13.42
N ALA A 227 -12.91 -18.98 -14.63
CA ALA A 227 -13.92 -19.01 -15.69
C ALA A 227 -13.65 -20.21 -16.62
N PRO A 228 -14.54 -20.58 -17.55
CA PRO A 228 -14.22 -21.56 -18.59
C PRO A 228 -12.91 -21.17 -19.29
N HIS A 229 -11.99 -22.11 -19.42
CA HIS A 229 -10.64 -21.92 -19.95
C HIS A 229 -9.70 -20.99 -19.17
N TRP A 230 -10.17 -20.23 -18.18
CA TRP A 230 -9.35 -19.27 -17.45
C TRP A 230 -9.02 -19.74 -16.04
N THR A 231 -7.75 -19.63 -15.68
CA THR A 231 -7.27 -19.84 -14.32
C THR A 231 -6.59 -18.59 -13.80
N ALA A 232 -6.64 -18.38 -12.48
CA ALA A 232 -5.84 -17.39 -11.78
C ALA A 232 -4.83 -18.09 -10.90
N ARG A 233 -3.63 -17.53 -10.78
CA ARG A 233 -2.56 -18.05 -9.93
C ARG A 233 -1.93 -16.98 -9.05
N LEU A 234 -1.44 -17.42 -7.91
CA LEU A 234 -0.52 -16.67 -7.06
C LEU A 234 0.74 -17.51 -6.89
N GLU A 235 1.90 -16.93 -7.16
CA GLU A 235 3.18 -17.62 -7.17
C GLU A 235 4.25 -16.79 -6.44
N TYR A 236 5.05 -17.46 -5.62
CA TYR A 236 6.29 -16.92 -5.07
C TYR A 236 7.48 -17.58 -5.78
N LEU A 237 8.44 -16.77 -6.19
CA LEU A 237 9.71 -17.23 -6.76
C LEU A 237 10.89 -16.61 -6.02
N PHE A 238 11.85 -17.43 -5.68
CA PHE A 238 13.22 -17.02 -5.39
C PHE A 238 14.06 -17.26 -6.62
N ILE A 239 14.81 -16.26 -7.06
CA ILE A 239 15.65 -16.30 -8.25
C ILE A 239 17.06 -15.85 -7.85
N ASP A 240 18.06 -16.61 -8.23
CA ASP A 240 19.46 -16.25 -8.04
C ASP A 240 20.13 -16.18 -9.42
N TYR A 241 20.45 -14.96 -9.86
CA TYR A 241 21.13 -14.71 -11.14
C TYR A 241 22.65 -14.82 -11.05
N GLY A 242 23.18 -15.32 -9.91
CA GLY A 242 24.59 -15.57 -9.70
C GLY A 242 25.47 -14.34 -9.62
N ASP A 243 26.72 -14.58 -9.39
CA ASP A 243 27.78 -13.56 -9.35
C ASP A 243 28.20 -13.17 -10.77
N LYS A 244 28.37 -11.87 -10.99
CA LYS A 244 28.91 -11.34 -12.23
C LYS A 244 30.00 -10.31 -11.97
N THR A 245 31.14 -10.50 -12.60
CA THR A 245 32.22 -9.53 -12.61
C THR A 245 32.29 -8.86 -13.98
N TYR A 246 32.35 -7.54 -14.01
CA TYR A 246 32.50 -6.76 -15.22
C TYR A 246 33.61 -5.71 -15.02
N GLN A 247 34.38 -5.46 -16.08
CA GLN A 247 35.40 -4.42 -16.10
C GLN A 247 35.05 -3.38 -17.17
N PHE A 248 34.82 -2.15 -16.72
CA PHE A 248 34.61 -1.04 -17.63
C PHE A 248 35.91 -0.64 -18.34
N SER A 249 35.79 -0.23 -19.61
CA SER A 249 36.98 0.11 -20.43
C SER A 249 37.69 1.37 -19.92
N GLY A 250 36.95 2.30 -19.34
CA GLY A 250 37.46 3.50 -18.70
C GLY A 250 37.86 3.32 -17.24
N GLY A 251 37.62 2.16 -16.64
CA GLY A 251 37.82 1.88 -15.23
C GLY A 251 39.02 0.99 -14.94
N ALA A 252 39.78 1.32 -13.92
CA ALA A 252 40.92 0.49 -13.48
C ALA A 252 40.49 -0.70 -12.61
N GLN A 253 39.22 -0.77 -12.22
CA GLN A 253 38.71 -1.77 -11.24
C GLN A 253 37.57 -2.58 -11.82
N PRO A 254 37.57 -3.92 -11.64
CA PRO A 254 36.42 -4.74 -11.92
C PRO A 254 35.33 -4.51 -10.86
N PHE A 255 34.05 -4.60 -11.27
CA PHE A 255 32.88 -4.61 -10.42
C PHE A 255 32.33 -6.04 -10.34
N ALA A 256 32.17 -6.57 -9.15
CA ALA A 256 31.53 -7.85 -8.90
C ALA A 256 30.22 -7.61 -8.15
N SER A 257 29.14 -8.23 -8.61
CA SER A 257 27.84 -8.17 -7.94
C SER A 257 27.16 -9.53 -7.98
N ASP A 258 26.49 -9.91 -6.89
CA ASP A 258 25.45 -10.94 -6.92
C ASP A 258 24.08 -10.27 -7.19
N PHE A 259 23.11 -11.05 -7.65
CA PHE A 259 21.80 -10.51 -7.98
C PHE A 259 20.69 -11.52 -7.62
N PRO A 260 20.46 -11.76 -6.32
CA PRO A 260 19.31 -12.56 -5.86
C PRO A 260 18.04 -11.68 -5.87
N LEU A 261 16.93 -12.28 -6.31
CA LEU A 261 15.62 -11.64 -6.42
C LEU A 261 14.54 -12.55 -5.84
N GLN A 262 13.61 -11.98 -5.14
CA GLN A 262 12.38 -12.63 -4.73
C GLN A 262 11.22 -11.95 -5.46
N GLU A 263 10.26 -12.72 -5.93
CA GLU A 263 9.10 -12.21 -6.62
C GLU A 263 7.82 -12.81 -6.10
N ILE A 264 6.80 -11.98 -5.96
CA ILE A 264 5.42 -12.40 -5.76
C ILE A 264 4.66 -12.02 -7.01
N ARG A 265 4.07 -13.01 -7.68
CA ARG A 265 3.39 -12.87 -8.95
C ARG A 265 1.93 -13.29 -8.83
N ALA A 266 1.02 -12.44 -9.30
CA ALA A 266 -0.36 -12.82 -9.61
C ALA A 266 -0.50 -12.96 -11.12
N GLY A 267 -1.11 -14.02 -11.59
CA GLY A 267 -1.22 -14.29 -13.02
C GLY A 267 -2.55 -14.88 -13.41
N VAL A 268 -2.87 -14.75 -14.70
CA VAL A 268 -4.00 -15.42 -15.33
C VAL A 268 -3.51 -16.26 -16.50
N ASN A 269 -4.07 -17.45 -16.67
CA ASN A 269 -3.76 -18.34 -17.78
C ASN A 269 -5.02 -18.73 -18.54
N TYR A 270 -4.91 -18.82 -19.85
CA TYR A 270 -5.90 -19.42 -20.73
C TYR A 270 -5.49 -20.85 -21.06
N GLN A 271 -6.34 -21.82 -20.72
CA GLN A 271 -6.17 -23.25 -21.00
C GLN A 271 -6.78 -23.60 -22.36
N PHE A 272 -5.99 -24.10 -23.28
CA PHE A 272 -6.45 -24.35 -24.66
C PHE A 272 -7.37 -25.56 -24.78
N ASN A 273 -7.28 -26.57 -23.93
CA ASN A 273 -7.94 -27.85 -24.04
C ASN A 273 -8.88 -28.19 -22.92
N ASN A 274 -9.47 -27.21 -22.24
CA ASN A 274 -10.30 -27.45 -21.06
C ASN A 274 -11.70 -26.83 -21.19
N ASP A 275 -12.65 -27.65 -21.67
CA ASP A 275 -14.06 -27.28 -21.82
C ASP A 275 -14.85 -27.47 -20.48
N ALA A 276 -14.17 -27.87 -19.42
CA ALA A 276 -14.84 -28.10 -18.13
C ALA A 276 -15.31 -26.77 -17.52
N VAL A 277 -16.58 -26.65 -17.24
CA VAL A 277 -17.14 -25.53 -16.48
C VAL A 277 -16.66 -25.67 -15.03
N PRO A 278 -15.89 -24.72 -14.49
CA PRO A 278 -15.47 -24.78 -13.11
C PRO A 278 -16.68 -24.75 -12.20
N ALA A 279 -16.68 -25.56 -11.14
CA ALA A 279 -17.55 -25.32 -10.01
C ALA A 279 -17.03 -24.08 -9.31
N TYR A 280 -17.67 -22.93 -9.52
CA TYR A 280 -17.30 -21.66 -8.91
C TYR A 280 -17.41 -21.75 -7.38
N GLY A 281 -16.35 -21.38 -6.72
CA GLY A 281 -16.25 -21.30 -5.26
C GLY A 281 -14.87 -21.78 -4.79
N VAL A 282 -14.33 -21.12 -3.79
CA VAL A 282 -13.14 -21.56 -3.07
C VAL A 282 -13.55 -22.65 -2.10
N PRO A 283 -13.48 -23.97 -2.46
CA PRO A 283 -14.16 -25.01 -1.67
C PRO A 283 -13.62 -25.11 -0.24
N ILE A 284 -12.34 -24.73 -0.04
CA ILE A 284 -11.69 -24.77 1.28
C ILE A 284 -12.24 -23.66 2.17
N LEU A 285 -12.30 -22.42 1.66
CA LEU A 285 -12.78 -21.27 2.44
C LEU A 285 -14.29 -21.35 2.68
N THR A 286 -15.07 -21.75 1.68
CA THR A 286 -16.51 -21.92 1.82
C THR A 286 -16.85 -23.06 2.81
N LYS A 287 -16.07 -24.15 2.82
CA LYS A 287 -16.25 -25.24 3.80
C LYS A 287 -15.71 -24.89 5.17
N ALA A 288 -14.60 -24.16 5.27
CA ALA A 288 -14.11 -23.62 6.54
C ALA A 288 -15.15 -22.67 7.15
N LYS A 289 -15.72 -21.78 6.34
CA LYS A 289 -16.79 -20.87 6.77
C LYS A 289 -18.06 -21.62 7.19
N ALA A 290 -18.41 -22.72 6.52
CA ALA A 290 -19.57 -23.57 6.88
C ALA A 290 -19.31 -24.53 8.04
N ALA A 291 -18.06 -24.81 8.39
CA ALA A 291 -17.68 -25.67 9.51
C ALA A 291 -17.57 -24.92 10.85
N VAL A 292 -17.52 -23.59 10.81
CA VAL A 292 -17.50 -22.70 11.97
C VAL A 292 -18.92 -22.21 12.21
N ASP A 293 -19.36 -22.12 13.45
CA ASP A 293 -20.67 -21.56 13.77
C ASP A 293 -20.72 -20.09 13.34
N PRO A 294 -21.53 -19.73 12.32
CA PRO A 294 -21.59 -18.38 11.79
C PRO A 294 -22.16 -17.36 12.78
N ASP A 295 -22.80 -17.83 13.85
CA ASP A 295 -23.29 -16.98 14.93
C ASP A 295 -22.22 -16.65 15.96
N GLU A 296 -21.14 -17.40 16.05
CA GLU A 296 -20.04 -17.18 16.99
C GLU A 296 -18.77 -16.62 16.34
N VAL A 297 -18.48 -17.03 15.11
CA VAL A 297 -17.23 -16.63 14.41
C VAL A 297 -17.54 -16.19 12.99
N ASN A 298 -16.91 -15.12 12.56
CA ASN A 298 -17.05 -14.61 11.21
C ASN A 298 -15.66 -14.38 10.56
N PHE A 299 -15.55 -14.71 9.27
CA PHE A 299 -14.34 -14.47 8.47
C PHE A 299 -14.68 -13.80 7.15
N HIS A 300 -13.91 -12.78 6.83
CA HIS A 300 -13.87 -12.19 5.50
C HIS A 300 -12.42 -12.01 5.11
N GLY A 301 -12.16 -11.92 3.82
CA GLY A 301 -10.84 -11.61 3.30
C GLY A 301 -10.93 -10.74 2.06
N GLN A 302 -9.94 -9.92 1.87
CA GLN A 302 -9.79 -9.11 0.66
C GLN A 302 -8.33 -9.05 0.24
N GLY A 303 -8.11 -8.79 -1.05
CA GLY A 303 -6.80 -8.48 -1.60
C GLY A 303 -6.94 -7.42 -2.67
N THR A 304 -6.05 -6.45 -2.65
CA THR A 304 -6.02 -5.34 -3.59
C THR A 304 -4.63 -5.19 -4.17
N PHE A 305 -4.57 -5.00 -5.47
CA PHE A 305 -3.38 -4.57 -6.18
C PHE A 305 -3.71 -3.27 -6.90
N VAL A 306 -2.92 -2.24 -6.69
CA VAL A 306 -3.02 -0.96 -7.40
C VAL A 306 -1.70 -0.66 -8.08
N TRP A 307 -1.73 -0.47 -9.39
CA TRP A 307 -0.64 0.14 -10.13
C TRP A 307 -1.02 1.56 -10.52
N GLN A 308 -0.09 2.49 -10.37
CA GLN A 308 -0.22 3.87 -10.81
C GLN A 308 0.97 4.29 -11.64
N GLY A 309 0.74 5.11 -12.65
CA GLY A 309 1.79 5.68 -13.48
C GLY A 309 1.47 7.09 -13.94
N THR A 310 2.51 7.90 -14.07
CA THR A 310 2.45 9.24 -14.63
C THR A 310 3.46 9.42 -15.76
N PRO A 311 3.08 9.98 -16.91
CA PRO A 311 4.04 10.43 -17.90
C PRO A 311 4.84 11.63 -17.38
N ALA A 312 5.91 11.97 -18.06
CA ALA A 312 6.66 13.19 -17.77
C ALA A 312 5.76 14.44 -17.93
N PHE A 313 5.96 15.43 -17.07
CA PHE A 313 5.20 16.67 -17.07
C PHE A 313 6.13 17.90 -16.87
N PRO A 314 5.72 19.10 -17.27
CA PRO A 314 6.51 20.31 -17.09
C PRO A 314 6.75 20.63 -15.60
N SER A 315 8.01 20.85 -15.25
CA SER A 315 8.40 21.30 -13.91
C SER A 315 9.72 22.04 -13.99
N PRO A 316 9.77 23.37 -13.77
CA PRO A 316 11.00 24.14 -13.85
C PRO A 316 11.93 23.93 -12.65
N PHE A 317 11.43 23.43 -11.54
CA PHE A 317 12.18 23.14 -10.31
C PHE A 317 11.52 22.05 -9.47
N MET A 318 12.25 21.51 -8.50
CA MET A 318 11.81 20.49 -7.57
C MET A 318 12.35 20.77 -6.16
N GLY A 319 11.58 20.41 -5.14
CA GLY A 319 11.97 20.33 -3.74
C GLY A 319 11.96 18.91 -3.21
N ALA A 320 12.19 18.76 -1.92
CA ALA A 320 12.29 17.44 -1.28
C ALA A 320 10.97 16.65 -1.32
N ASN A 321 9.81 17.34 -1.20
CA ASN A 321 8.49 16.74 -1.24
C ASN A 321 7.80 16.96 -2.60
N SER A 322 8.54 16.94 -3.70
CA SER A 322 7.98 17.10 -5.03
C SER A 322 7.70 15.78 -5.71
N LEU A 323 6.57 15.69 -6.42
CA LEU A 323 6.38 14.65 -7.43
C LEU A 323 7.43 14.83 -8.55
N GLN A 324 8.17 13.78 -8.86
CA GLN A 324 9.20 13.82 -9.90
C GLN A 324 8.58 14.02 -11.28
N PRO A 325 9.11 14.99 -12.10
CA PRO A 325 8.51 15.33 -13.40
C PRO A 325 8.89 14.36 -14.53
N VAL A 326 9.32 13.17 -14.21
CA VAL A 326 9.67 12.10 -15.15
C VAL A 326 8.59 11.04 -15.20
N ALA A 327 8.54 10.30 -16.30
CA ALA A 327 7.63 9.16 -16.38
C ALA A 327 8.00 8.16 -15.27
N ASN A 328 7.02 7.77 -14.46
CA ASN A 328 7.21 6.92 -13.30
C ASN A 328 6.00 6.01 -13.07
N GLY A 329 6.24 4.83 -12.52
CA GLY A 329 5.18 3.89 -12.11
C GLY A 329 5.49 3.31 -10.74
N ARG A 330 4.45 3.09 -9.95
CA ARG A 330 4.51 2.48 -8.62
C ARG A 330 3.31 1.56 -8.42
N GLU A 331 3.49 0.58 -7.57
CA GLU A 331 2.44 -0.34 -7.16
C GLU A 331 2.32 -0.43 -5.64
N THR A 332 1.12 -0.79 -5.21
CA THR A 332 0.82 -1.20 -3.85
C THR A 332 0.02 -2.50 -3.87
N ILE A 333 0.28 -3.36 -2.90
CA ILE A 333 -0.43 -4.63 -2.70
C ILE A 333 -0.83 -4.69 -1.25
N ASP A 334 -2.07 -5.06 -0.99
CA ASP A 334 -2.54 -5.43 0.33
C ASP A 334 -3.35 -6.73 0.29
N ALA A 335 -3.31 -7.46 1.39
CA ALA A 335 -4.17 -8.61 1.62
C ALA A 335 -4.58 -8.65 3.09
N THR A 336 -5.87 -8.45 3.36
CA THR A 336 -6.43 -8.39 4.71
C THR A 336 -7.30 -9.60 5.00
N LEU A 337 -7.13 -10.19 6.19
CA LEU A 337 -8.07 -11.13 6.79
C LEU A 337 -8.84 -10.39 7.89
N PHE A 338 -10.15 -10.52 7.90
CA PHE A 338 -11.04 -10.00 8.95
C PHE A 338 -11.57 -11.18 9.75
N ALA A 339 -11.18 -11.27 11.02
CA ALA A 339 -11.58 -12.36 11.92
C ALA A 339 -12.38 -11.81 13.09
N GLY A 340 -13.64 -12.20 13.17
CA GLY A 340 -14.59 -11.79 14.20
C GLY A 340 -14.97 -12.92 15.14
N LEU A 341 -15.12 -12.60 16.42
CA LEU A 341 -15.61 -13.49 17.48
C LEU A 341 -16.68 -12.79 18.30
N ARG A 342 -17.84 -13.40 18.46
CA ARG A 342 -18.84 -12.94 19.44
C ARG A 342 -18.40 -13.30 20.86
N LEU A 343 -18.35 -12.30 21.72
CA LEU A 343 -17.94 -12.49 23.11
C LEU A 343 -19.15 -12.75 24.04
N TRP A 344 -20.17 -11.92 23.89
CA TRP A 344 -21.46 -12.00 24.58
C TRP A 344 -22.51 -11.21 23.79
N LYS A 345 -23.73 -11.13 24.28
CA LYS A 345 -24.80 -10.42 23.58
C LYS A 345 -24.43 -9.00 23.22
N GLY A 346 -24.37 -8.69 21.93
CA GLY A 346 -24.04 -7.40 21.37
C GLY A 346 -22.55 -7.05 21.36
N ALA A 347 -21.68 -7.92 21.91
CA ALA A 347 -20.23 -7.69 21.93
C ALA A 347 -19.50 -8.55 20.89
N GLU A 348 -18.63 -7.91 20.14
CA GLU A 348 -17.81 -8.48 19.07
C GLU A 348 -16.34 -8.10 19.28
N LEU A 349 -15.45 -9.08 19.13
CA LEU A 349 -14.01 -8.85 18.97
C LEU A 349 -13.64 -9.04 17.51
N TRP A 350 -12.91 -8.11 16.96
CA TRP A 350 -12.35 -8.19 15.61
C TRP A 350 -10.84 -8.08 15.65
N VAL A 351 -10.16 -8.85 14.78
CA VAL A 351 -8.71 -8.81 14.60
C VAL A 351 -8.42 -8.94 13.11
N ASP A 352 -7.78 -7.91 12.52
CA ASP A 352 -7.55 -7.81 11.09
C ASP A 352 -6.04 -7.76 10.79
N PRO A 353 -5.39 -8.93 10.64
CA PRO A 353 -4.03 -8.98 10.11
C PRO A 353 -4.03 -8.65 8.61
N GLU A 354 -3.02 -7.87 8.21
CA GLU A 354 -2.82 -7.45 6.83
C GLU A 354 -1.38 -7.66 6.39
N ILE A 355 -1.19 -8.01 5.14
CA ILE A 355 0.10 -8.04 4.46
C ILE A 355 0.10 -6.92 3.45
N ASP A 356 1.10 -6.04 3.54
CA ASP A 356 1.28 -4.87 2.70
C ASP A 356 2.58 -4.96 1.92
N GLN A 357 2.64 -4.31 0.75
CA GLN A 357 3.86 -4.12 -0.04
C GLN A 357 3.70 -2.90 -0.96
N GLY A 358 4.81 -2.25 -1.27
CA GLY A 358 4.89 -1.24 -2.32
C GLY A 358 4.88 0.20 -1.81
N HIS A 359 4.91 1.12 -2.75
CA HIS A 359 4.95 2.56 -2.51
C HIS A 359 3.93 3.30 -3.39
N GLY A 360 3.49 4.48 -2.95
CA GLY A 360 2.79 5.43 -3.80
C GLY A 360 3.76 6.19 -4.73
N LEU A 361 3.21 6.94 -5.68
CA LEU A 361 3.98 7.86 -6.52
C LEU A 361 4.77 8.84 -5.62
N ALA A 362 6.07 8.97 -5.85
CA ALA A 362 6.98 9.78 -5.03
C ALA A 362 6.84 9.53 -3.50
N GLU A 363 6.57 8.27 -3.11
CA GLU A 363 6.33 7.90 -1.70
C GLU A 363 5.21 8.73 -1.06
N THR A 364 4.13 8.95 -1.82
CA THR A 364 2.96 9.75 -1.47
C THR A 364 3.21 11.27 -1.40
N HIS A 365 4.36 11.78 -1.87
CA HIS A 365 4.67 13.20 -1.86
C HIS A 365 4.33 13.92 -3.18
N GLY A 366 4.23 15.25 -3.11
CA GLY A 366 4.16 16.15 -4.25
C GLY A 366 2.78 16.41 -4.83
N LEU A 367 1.74 15.89 -4.17
CA LEU A 367 0.34 16.19 -4.45
C LEU A 367 -0.37 16.36 -3.11
N ALA A 368 -1.15 17.42 -2.91
CA ALA A 368 -1.92 17.60 -1.68
C ALA A 368 -3.07 16.60 -1.60
N GLY A 369 -3.79 16.36 -2.71
CA GLY A 369 -4.65 15.21 -2.91
C GLY A 369 -3.85 14.10 -3.58
N PHE A 370 -3.11 13.29 -2.80
CA PHE A 370 -2.29 12.23 -3.38
C PHE A 370 -3.13 11.18 -4.13
N ALA A 371 -2.51 10.61 -5.18
CA ALA A 371 -3.22 9.93 -6.24
C ALA A 371 -3.83 8.56 -5.86
N SER A 372 -3.48 8.00 -4.69
CA SER A 372 -4.09 6.75 -4.21
C SER A 372 -4.14 6.69 -2.70
N GLY A 373 -5.33 6.52 -2.15
CA GLY A 373 -5.55 6.21 -0.74
C GLY A 373 -5.03 4.82 -0.31
N GLU A 374 -4.66 3.96 -1.27
CA GLU A 374 -3.96 2.68 -1.02
C GLU A 374 -2.44 2.86 -0.97
N SER A 375 -1.94 4.08 -1.02
CA SER A 375 -0.52 4.38 -0.92
C SER A 375 -0.12 4.64 0.53
N TYR A 376 1.01 4.07 0.94
CA TYR A 376 1.55 4.25 2.28
C TYR A 376 2.68 5.27 2.28
N LYS A 377 2.78 6.08 3.32
CA LYS A 377 3.91 6.97 3.55
C LYS A 377 5.20 6.22 3.83
N LEU A 378 5.08 5.06 4.48
CA LEU A 378 6.18 4.14 4.78
C LEU A 378 5.89 2.80 4.11
N GLY A 379 6.08 2.73 2.79
CA GLY A 379 6.04 1.49 2.05
C GLY A 379 7.38 0.74 2.15
N PHE A 380 7.34 -0.53 1.80
CA PHE A 380 8.53 -1.35 1.60
C PHE A 380 8.40 -2.10 0.28
N THR A 381 9.53 -2.30 -0.38
CA THR A 381 9.59 -3.08 -1.64
C THR A 381 9.34 -4.58 -1.42
N TYR A 382 9.29 -5.04 -0.19
CA TYR A 382 9.03 -6.43 0.20
C TYR A 382 7.73 -6.55 1.02
N PRO A 383 7.03 -7.69 0.96
CA PRO A 383 5.84 -7.92 1.78
C PRO A 383 6.17 -7.91 3.26
N TYR A 384 5.35 -7.23 4.04
CA TYR A 384 5.42 -7.20 5.50
C TYR A 384 4.03 -7.37 6.10
N ALA A 385 3.97 -7.97 7.29
CA ALA A 385 2.71 -8.25 7.96
C ALA A 385 2.51 -7.31 9.16
N ARG A 386 1.28 -6.86 9.33
CA ARG A 386 0.83 -6.03 10.45
C ARG A 386 -0.54 -6.50 10.94
N VAL A 387 -0.90 -6.13 12.16
CA VAL A 387 -2.29 -6.21 12.63
C VAL A 387 -2.83 -4.78 12.63
N GLN A 388 -3.58 -4.45 11.59
CA GLN A 388 -4.05 -3.09 11.36
C GLN A 388 -5.18 -2.73 12.32
N ARG A 389 -6.15 -3.65 12.51
CA ARG A 389 -7.25 -3.45 13.44
C ARG A 389 -7.30 -4.57 14.48
N TYR A 390 -7.59 -4.21 15.70
CA TYR A 390 -8.06 -5.10 16.76
C TYR A 390 -8.87 -4.28 17.75
N PHE A 391 -10.16 -4.60 17.83
CA PHE A 391 -11.08 -3.81 18.64
C PHE A 391 -12.23 -4.67 19.19
N ILE A 392 -12.84 -4.17 20.25
CA ILE A 392 -14.10 -4.67 20.76
C ILE A 392 -15.19 -3.65 20.41
N ARG A 393 -16.30 -4.15 19.87
CA ARG A 393 -17.50 -3.37 19.61
C ARG A 393 -18.64 -3.92 20.44
N GLN A 394 -19.33 -3.05 21.19
CA GLN A 394 -20.54 -3.39 21.95
C GLN A 394 -21.74 -2.63 21.38
N THR A 395 -22.72 -3.35 20.89
CA THR A 395 -24.03 -2.81 20.50
C THR A 395 -25.02 -3.00 21.66
N ILE A 396 -25.72 -1.92 22.03
CA ILE A 396 -26.74 -1.88 23.06
C ILE A 396 -28.04 -1.42 22.41
N ASP A 397 -29.02 -2.28 22.35
CA ASP A 397 -30.34 -2.00 21.81
C ASP A 397 -31.12 -1.05 22.74
N LEU A 398 -31.69 0.02 22.19
CA LEU A 398 -32.48 1.03 22.90
C LEU A 398 -33.94 1.04 22.46
N GLY A 399 -34.33 0.13 21.54
CA GLY A 399 -35.71 -0.02 21.05
C GLY A 399 -35.96 0.63 19.68
N GLY A 400 -37.20 0.68 19.27
CA GLY A 400 -37.62 1.02 17.91
C GLY A 400 -37.78 -0.19 17.01
N GLU A 401 -37.92 0.00 15.71
CA GLU A 401 -38.04 -1.09 14.74
C GLU A 401 -36.76 -1.91 14.67
N THR A 402 -36.91 -3.22 14.48
CA THR A 402 -35.78 -4.14 14.32
C THR A 402 -35.39 -4.22 12.86
N GLN A 403 -34.11 -3.99 12.57
CA GLN A 403 -33.50 -4.07 11.25
C GLN A 403 -32.59 -5.27 11.17
N LYS A 404 -32.74 -6.08 10.11
CA LYS A 404 -31.83 -7.16 9.81
C LYS A 404 -30.55 -6.59 9.19
N ILE A 405 -29.40 -7.07 9.65
CA ILE A 405 -28.09 -6.80 9.04
C ILE A 405 -27.49 -8.11 8.54
N ASP A 406 -26.87 -8.06 7.38
CA ASP A 406 -26.15 -9.20 6.82
C ASP A 406 -24.67 -9.18 7.28
N ALA A 407 -24.01 -10.34 7.19
CA ALA A 407 -22.57 -10.43 7.46
C ALA A 407 -21.77 -9.64 6.40
N ASP A 408 -20.77 -8.91 6.86
CA ASP A 408 -19.88 -8.13 6.02
C ASP A 408 -18.52 -7.97 6.71
N ILE A 409 -17.59 -7.27 6.09
CA ILE A 409 -16.28 -6.88 6.68
C ILE A 409 -16.53 -6.21 8.04
N ASN A 410 -15.92 -6.75 9.08
CA ASN A 410 -16.08 -6.27 10.46
C ASN A 410 -17.56 -6.16 10.93
N GLN A 411 -18.44 -7.03 10.44
CA GLN A 411 -19.85 -7.05 10.78
C GLN A 411 -20.40 -8.48 10.81
N PHE A 412 -20.97 -8.87 11.94
CA PHE A 412 -21.74 -10.12 12.00
C PHE A 412 -23.15 -9.94 11.43
N ALA A 413 -23.69 -10.99 10.84
CA ALA A 413 -25.10 -11.06 10.55
C ALA A 413 -25.92 -11.02 11.85
N GLY A 414 -27.09 -10.38 11.83
CA GLY A 414 -27.93 -10.31 13.00
C GLY A 414 -29.08 -9.34 12.85
N SER A 415 -29.54 -8.84 13.98
CA SER A 415 -30.58 -7.83 14.07
C SER A 415 -30.20 -6.75 15.05
N VAL A 416 -30.44 -5.50 14.70
CA VAL A 416 -30.24 -4.33 15.55
C VAL A 416 -31.52 -3.52 15.63
N THR A 417 -31.71 -2.78 16.70
CA THR A 417 -32.85 -1.87 16.82
C THR A 417 -32.52 -0.53 16.17
N GLU A 418 -33.51 0.17 15.68
CA GLU A 418 -33.40 1.52 15.09
C GLU A 418 -32.67 2.47 16.04
N ASN A 419 -33.09 2.49 17.32
CA ASN A 419 -32.41 3.23 18.36
C ASN A 419 -31.42 2.30 19.07
N ARG A 420 -30.15 2.64 19.06
CA ARG A 420 -29.07 1.87 19.69
C ARG A 420 -27.88 2.72 20.01
N LEU A 421 -27.07 2.24 20.95
CA LEU A 421 -25.74 2.78 21.26
C LEU A 421 -24.69 1.75 20.85
N VAL A 422 -23.70 2.18 20.09
CA VAL A 422 -22.55 1.36 19.69
C VAL A 422 -21.29 1.95 20.30
N LEU A 423 -20.53 1.15 21.04
CA LEU A 423 -19.26 1.54 21.64
C LEU A 423 -18.16 0.72 21.00
N THR A 424 -17.09 1.38 20.51
CA THR A 424 -15.93 0.71 19.91
C THR A 424 -14.67 1.17 20.62
N VAL A 425 -13.85 0.20 21.07
CA VAL A 425 -12.58 0.47 21.77
C VAL A 425 -11.51 -0.47 21.25
N GLY A 426 -10.34 0.06 20.92
CA GLY A 426 -9.20 -0.70 20.43
C GLY A 426 -8.38 0.05 19.42
N LYS A 427 -7.74 -0.65 18.49
CA LYS A 427 -7.02 -0.07 17.35
C LYS A 427 -7.87 -0.17 16.10
N PHE A 428 -8.18 0.95 15.45
CA PHE A 428 -8.95 1.05 14.20
C PHE A 428 -8.71 2.41 13.52
N ALA A 429 -9.20 2.60 12.29
CA ALA A 429 -9.07 3.89 11.61
C ALA A 429 -10.20 4.85 12.01
N VAL A 430 -9.90 6.13 12.14
CA VAL A 430 -10.92 7.17 12.41
C VAL A 430 -12.02 7.15 11.36
N VAL A 431 -11.64 6.96 10.08
CA VAL A 431 -12.55 6.92 8.93
C VAL A 431 -13.37 5.62 8.81
N ASP A 432 -13.14 4.63 9.67
CA ASP A 432 -14.04 3.48 9.80
C ASP A 432 -15.40 3.90 10.38
N ILE A 433 -15.47 5.02 11.10
CA ILE A 433 -16.66 5.51 11.80
C ILE A 433 -17.10 6.91 11.32
N PHE A 434 -16.14 7.81 11.06
CA PHE A 434 -16.39 9.22 10.74
C PHE A 434 -16.16 9.52 9.27
N ASP A 435 -16.83 10.53 8.72
CA ASP A 435 -16.79 11.01 7.33
C ASP A 435 -17.09 9.93 6.27
N THR A 436 -17.71 8.83 6.65
CA THR A 436 -18.07 7.75 5.72
C THR A 436 -19.04 8.23 4.64
N ASN A 437 -18.94 7.69 3.41
CA ASN A 437 -19.80 8.02 2.28
C ASN A 437 -20.01 6.80 1.39
N LYS A 438 -21.22 6.55 0.94
CA LYS A 438 -21.58 5.37 0.14
C LYS A 438 -20.90 5.35 -1.23
N TYR A 439 -20.55 6.50 -1.80
CA TYR A 439 -20.11 6.63 -3.19
C TYR A 439 -18.64 7.03 -3.32
N ALA A 440 -18.02 7.48 -2.23
CA ALA A 440 -16.63 7.91 -2.21
C ALA A 440 -16.07 7.78 -0.78
N ASN A 441 -15.52 6.62 -0.46
CA ASN A 441 -14.97 6.34 0.87
C ASN A 441 -13.81 5.33 0.83
N ASN A 442 -13.93 4.29 0.03
CA ASN A 442 -13.01 3.16 0.06
C ASN A 442 -12.13 3.13 -1.20
N PRO A 443 -10.81 3.41 -1.09
CA PRO A 443 -9.91 3.41 -2.24
C PRO A 443 -9.74 2.02 -2.88
N LYS A 444 -10.18 0.94 -2.23
CA LYS A 444 -10.17 -0.43 -2.79
C LYS A 444 -11.30 -0.65 -3.81
N THR A 445 -12.39 0.12 -3.71
CA THR A 445 -13.59 -0.10 -4.53
C THR A 445 -14.11 1.14 -5.26
N ASP A 446 -13.85 2.34 -4.71
CA ASP A 446 -14.38 3.61 -5.19
C ASP A 446 -13.29 4.44 -5.90
N PHE A 447 -13.23 5.75 -5.67
CA PHE A 447 -12.18 6.64 -6.13
C PHE A 447 -10.83 6.27 -5.46
N LEU A 448 -9.71 6.52 -6.13
CA LEU A 448 -8.38 6.34 -5.57
C LEU A 448 -7.87 7.59 -4.86
N ASN A 449 -8.18 8.78 -5.40
CA ASN A 449 -7.62 10.03 -4.89
C ASN A 449 -8.03 10.30 -3.44
N TRP A 450 -7.05 10.57 -2.60
CA TRP A 450 -7.21 10.85 -1.17
C TRP A 450 -8.24 11.93 -0.87
N SER A 451 -8.17 13.07 -1.57
CA SER A 451 -9.06 14.19 -1.32
C SER A 451 -10.49 13.99 -1.91
N LEU A 452 -10.76 12.84 -2.53
CA LEU A 452 -12.10 12.42 -2.96
C LEU A 452 -12.73 11.38 -2.04
N ILE A 453 -11.93 10.46 -1.46
CA ILE A 453 -12.47 9.42 -0.57
C ILE A 453 -12.78 9.93 0.83
N ASN A 454 -12.18 11.05 1.25
CA ASN A 454 -12.44 11.73 2.51
C ASN A 454 -12.59 13.23 2.26
N ALA A 455 -13.07 13.98 3.24
CA ALA A 455 -12.92 15.44 3.21
C ALA A 455 -11.42 15.77 3.25
N GLY A 456 -10.86 16.39 2.22
CA GLY A 456 -9.41 16.62 2.10
C GLY A 456 -8.77 17.36 3.28
N THR A 457 -9.58 18.13 4.04
CA THR A 457 -9.15 18.84 5.25
C THR A 457 -9.19 18.00 6.52
N PHE A 458 -9.73 16.77 6.46
CA PHE A 458 -9.85 15.89 7.61
C PHE A 458 -8.53 15.17 7.88
N ASP A 459 -7.65 15.85 8.58
CA ASP A 459 -6.37 15.33 9.06
C ASP A 459 -6.64 14.44 10.29
N TYR A 460 -6.84 13.16 10.08
CA TYR A 460 -7.22 12.25 11.13
C TYR A 460 -6.02 11.53 11.78
N ALA A 461 -6.18 11.19 13.06
CA ALA A 461 -5.15 10.51 13.84
C ALA A 461 -4.83 9.11 13.31
N GLY A 462 -3.56 8.75 13.27
CA GLY A 462 -3.12 7.44 12.84
C GLY A 462 -1.61 7.22 12.94
N ASP A 463 -1.20 5.97 12.85
CA ASP A 463 0.16 5.62 12.47
C ASP A 463 0.34 5.86 10.95
N ALA A 464 1.51 5.55 10.40
CA ALA A 464 1.79 5.75 8.97
C ALA A 464 0.81 5.03 8.01
N TRP A 465 0.00 4.11 8.51
CA TRP A 465 -1.01 3.35 7.77
C TRP A 465 -2.44 3.80 8.07
N GLY A 466 -2.63 4.82 8.94
CA GLY A 466 -3.93 5.40 9.24
C GLY A 466 -4.71 4.72 10.37
N TYR A 467 -4.07 3.93 11.22
CA TYR A 467 -4.71 3.22 12.33
C TYR A 467 -4.22 3.70 13.68
N THR A 468 -5.14 3.82 14.64
CA THR A 468 -4.80 4.35 15.96
C THR A 468 -5.57 3.70 17.11
N TYR A 469 -5.06 3.84 18.33
CA TYR A 469 -5.78 3.48 19.55
C TYR A 469 -6.88 4.51 19.81
N ALA A 470 -8.10 4.02 20.04
CA ALA A 470 -9.25 4.89 20.12
C ALA A 470 -10.38 4.32 20.97
N ALA A 471 -11.24 5.23 21.40
CA ALA A 471 -12.56 4.94 21.94
C ALA A 471 -13.58 5.81 21.21
N ALA A 472 -14.64 5.20 20.65
CA ALA A 472 -15.69 5.90 19.96
C ALA A 472 -17.06 5.40 20.39
N ALA A 473 -18.05 6.29 20.34
CA ALA A 473 -19.45 6.01 20.60
C ALA A 473 -20.33 6.53 19.48
N GLU A 474 -21.31 5.75 19.07
CA GLU A 474 -22.32 6.10 18.08
C GLU A 474 -23.70 5.92 18.70
N TRP A 475 -24.48 6.97 18.77
CA TRP A 475 -25.86 6.94 19.25
C TRP A 475 -26.83 7.15 18.11
N TYR A 476 -27.52 6.07 17.72
CA TYR A 476 -28.57 6.07 16.70
C TYR A 476 -29.90 6.40 17.34
N GLN A 477 -30.56 7.44 16.82
CA GLN A 477 -31.84 7.94 17.34
C GLN A 477 -32.76 8.35 16.16
N GLY A 478 -33.65 7.44 15.75
CA GLY A 478 -34.51 7.64 14.59
C GLY A 478 -33.67 8.02 13.35
N ARG A 479 -33.96 9.16 12.72
CA ARG A 479 -33.22 9.60 11.53
C ARG A 479 -31.83 10.21 11.80
N PHE A 480 -31.48 10.43 13.06
CA PHE A 480 -30.18 11.02 13.43
C PHE A 480 -29.22 9.95 13.98
N THR A 481 -27.94 10.18 13.77
CA THR A 481 -26.86 9.51 14.49
C THR A 481 -25.88 10.56 15.00
N PHE A 482 -25.54 10.46 16.28
CA PHE A 482 -24.55 11.31 16.93
C PHE A 482 -23.33 10.45 17.22
N ARG A 483 -22.15 10.89 16.78
CA ARG A 483 -20.90 10.17 16.97
C ARG A 483 -19.91 11.04 17.72
N GLY A 484 -19.11 10.43 18.58
CA GLY A 484 -17.99 11.08 19.25
C GLY A 484 -16.87 10.09 19.49
N GLY A 485 -15.62 10.54 19.35
CA GLY A 485 -14.45 9.70 19.55
C GLY A 485 -13.22 10.46 20.01
N VAL A 486 -12.33 9.73 20.68
CA VAL A 486 -11.01 10.18 21.11
C VAL A 486 -9.98 9.21 20.53
N PHE A 487 -8.96 9.76 19.91
CA PHE A 487 -7.99 9.04 19.09
C PHE A 487 -6.57 9.45 19.48
N ASP A 488 -5.71 8.48 19.66
CA ASP A 488 -4.29 8.70 19.91
C ASP A 488 -3.59 9.17 18.63
N MET A 489 -2.68 10.14 18.77
CA MET A 489 -1.95 10.70 17.63
C MET A 489 -0.62 9.99 17.43
N SER A 490 -0.03 10.12 16.26
CA SER A 490 1.37 9.75 16.05
C SER A 490 2.30 10.58 16.96
N ALA A 491 3.50 10.08 17.24
CA ALA A 491 4.42 10.70 18.19
C ALA A 491 4.93 12.07 17.74
N SER A 492 4.90 12.36 16.45
CA SER A 492 5.28 13.65 15.87
C SER A 492 4.55 13.91 14.55
N PRO A 493 4.41 15.18 14.13
CA PRO A 493 3.90 15.49 12.79
C PRO A 493 4.72 14.80 11.71
N ALA A 494 4.03 14.27 10.70
CA ALA A 494 4.61 13.41 9.69
C ALA A 494 5.62 14.08 8.74
N GLY A 495 5.80 15.39 8.80
CA GLY A 495 6.79 16.13 8.01
C GLY A 495 8.25 16.03 8.49
N GLY A 496 8.54 15.28 9.54
CA GLY A 496 9.87 15.22 10.19
C GLY A 496 10.87 14.24 9.56
N GLY A 497 10.69 13.82 8.30
CA GLY A 497 11.58 12.86 7.61
C GLY A 497 11.16 11.41 7.80
N MET A 498 11.59 10.52 6.90
CA MET A 498 11.23 9.10 6.83
C MET A 498 11.85 8.27 7.97
N ASN A 499 11.55 8.62 9.21
CA ASN A 499 11.94 7.82 10.37
C ASN A 499 10.72 7.04 10.86
N ALA A 500 10.71 5.72 10.67
CA ALA A 500 9.63 4.84 11.10
C ALA A 500 9.23 5.02 12.59
N ALA A 501 10.16 5.46 13.44
CA ALA A 501 9.88 5.79 14.84
C ALA A 501 9.05 7.07 15.02
N ALA A 502 9.12 8.02 14.09
CA ALA A 502 8.34 9.26 14.13
C ALA A 502 6.86 9.06 13.78
N TYR A 503 6.56 8.01 13.02
CA TYR A 503 5.20 7.62 12.64
C TYR A 503 4.56 6.58 13.57
N GLY A 504 5.23 6.18 14.65
CA GLY A 504 4.63 5.38 15.72
C GLY A 504 3.64 6.22 16.51
N LEU A 505 2.64 5.57 17.09
CA LEU A 505 1.67 6.23 17.96
C LEU A 505 2.34 6.77 19.24
N ASP A 506 1.77 7.83 19.80
CA ASP A 506 2.20 8.37 21.12
C ASP A 506 1.65 7.48 22.24
N GLU A 507 2.40 6.42 22.57
CA GLU A 507 2.00 5.46 23.62
C GLU A 507 1.72 6.12 25.00
N GLY A 508 2.07 7.39 25.16
CA GLY A 508 1.78 8.17 26.35
C GLY A 508 0.39 8.83 26.36
N PHE A 509 -0.33 8.79 25.24
CA PHE A 509 -1.61 9.47 25.05
C PHE A 509 -1.57 10.96 25.40
N ASN A 510 -0.43 11.62 25.19
CA ASN A 510 -0.27 13.05 25.46
C ASN A 510 -0.82 13.92 24.34
N GLN A 511 -0.96 13.34 23.13
CA GLN A 511 -1.41 13.99 21.93
C GLN A 511 -2.66 13.25 21.43
N LEU A 512 -3.76 13.96 21.30
CA LEU A 512 -5.07 13.36 21.05
C LEU A 512 -5.83 14.14 19.98
N GLN A 513 -6.58 13.42 19.20
CA GLN A 513 -7.63 14.00 18.37
C GLN A 513 -9.01 13.71 18.94
N TYR A 514 -9.85 14.71 18.95
CA TYR A 514 -11.26 14.63 19.30
C TYR A 514 -12.08 14.83 18.05
N VAL A 515 -13.04 13.91 17.78
CA VAL A 515 -13.92 13.98 16.63
C VAL A 515 -15.36 13.87 17.09
N GLY A 516 -16.22 14.72 16.54
CA GLY A 516 -17.67 14.64 16.73
C GLY A 516 -18.40 14.75 15.39
N GLU A 517 -19.44 13.95 15.20
CA GLU A 517 -20.21 13.94 13.96
C GLU A 517 -21.72 13.86 14.23
N ILE A 518 -22.49 14.60 13.47
CA ILE A 518 -23.95 14.49 13.39
C ILE A 518 -24.30 14.04 11.98
N GLU A 519 -24.99 12.91 11.86
CA GLU A 519 -25.56 12.40 10.61
C GLU A 519 -27.07 12.52 10.66
N GLU A 520 -27.66 13.07 9.59
CA GLU A 520 -29.10 13.09 9.34
C GLU A 520 -29.39 12.21 8.11
N ARG A 521 -30.35 11.28 8.25
CA ARG A 521 -30.87 10.44 7.16
C ARG A 521 -32.18 11.01 6.65
N HIS A 522 -32.28 11.15 5.34
CA HIS A 522 -33.48 11.67 4.68
C HIS A 522 -33.81 10.88 3.42
N GLU A 523 -34.99 11.15 2.91
CA GLU A 523 -35.42 10.68 1.60
C GLU A 523 -35.75 11.90 0.72
N LEU A 524 -35.10 11.97 -0.45
CA LEU A 524 -35.43 12.90 -1.48
C LEU A 524 -35.85 12.12 -2.73
N TRP A 525 -36.97 12.50 -3.30
CA TRP A 525 -37.58 11.84 -4.48
C TRP A 525 -37.82 10.32 -4.26
N GLY A 526 -38.10 9.92 -3.01
CA GLY A 526 -38.26 8.51 -2.65
C GLY A 526 -36.94 7.71 -2.63
N GLN A 527 -35.82 8.39 -2.63
CA GLN A 527 -34.49 7.77 -2.58
C GLN A 527 -33.74 8.20 -1.32
N PRO A 528 -32.95 7.29 -0.70
CA PRO A 528 -32.24 7.59 0.53
C PRO A 528 -31.07 8.53 0.31
N GLY A 529 -30.85 9.37 1.29
CA GLY A 529 -29.69 10.26 1.37
C GLY A 529 -29.26 10.49 2.81
N LYS A 530 -28.05 11.04 2.98
CA LYS A 530 -27.50 11.44 4.27
C LYS A 530 -26.78 12.78 4.16
N LEU A 531 -26.87 13.55 5.21
CA LEU A 531 -26.06 14.73 5.42
C LEU A 531 -25.32 14.59 6.73
N LYS A 532 -24.01 14.84 6.71
CA LYS A 532 -23.15 14.76 7.89
C LYS A 532 -22.43 16.09 8.11
N ILE A 533 -22.25 16.42 9.37
CA ILE A 533 -21.39 17.52 9.84
C ILE A 533 -20.38 16.90 10.79
N THR A 534 -19.11 16.93 10.42
CA THR A 534 -18.02 16.39 11.23
C THR A 534 -17.15 17.54 11.71
N GLY A 535 -16.97 17.67 13.02
CA GLY A 535 -16.04 18.61 13.65
C GLY A 535 -14.91 17.84 14.32
N PHE A 536 -13.68 18.37 14.26
CA PHE A 536 -12.53 17.75 14.91
C PHE A 536 -11.58 18.79 15.50
N VAL A 537 -10.81 18.36 16.48
CA VAL A 537 -9.71 19.13 17.07
C VAL A 537 -8.53 18.21 17.30
N ILE A 538 -7.38 18.55 16.72
CA ILE A 538 -6.09 17.93 17.00
C ILE A 538 -5.45 18.72 18.17
N HIS A 539 -5.06 18.03 19.24
CA HIS A 539 -4.26 18.57 20.33
C HIS A 539 -2.88 17.91 20.32
N GLY A 540 -1.86 18.62 19.90
CA GLY A 540 -0.51 18.07 19.76
C GLY A 540 0.57 19.14 19.74
N ARG A 541 1.83 18.71 19.69
CA ARG A 541 2.99 19.61 19.59
C ARG A 541 3.19 20.01 18.14
N MET A 542 2.60 21.13 17.76
CA MET A 542 2.60 21.66 16.39
C MET A 542 3.30 23.00 16.29
N GLY A 543 3.96 23.27 15.17
CA GLY A 543 4.56 24.54 14.81
C GLY A 543 3.54 25.51 14.25
N ASP A 544 3.78 26.80 14.49
CA ASP A 544 3.06 27.89 13.87
C ASP A 544 3.85 28.35 12.65
N PHE A 545 3.19 28.48 11.51
CA PHE A 545 3.86 28.84 10.25
C PHE A 545 4.43 30.26 10.27
N GLN A 546 3.75 31.22 10.91
CA GLN A 546 4.26 32.57 10.99
C GLN A 546 5.51 32.65 11.88
N ASP A 547 5.53 31.91 13.00
CA ASP A 547 6.70 31.82 13.88
C ASP A 547 7.90 31.22 13.11
N ALA A 548 7.66 30.16 12.33
CA ALA A 548 8.70 29.54 11.50
C ALA A 548 9.24 30.51 10.42
N ILE A 549 8.34 31.19 9.69
CA ILE A 549 8.72 32.21 8.70
C ILE A 549 9.58 33.30 9.35
N ASN A 550 9.21 33.79 10.51
CA ASN A 550 9.96 34.83 11.22
C ASN A 550 11.38 34.37 11.54
N LEU A 551 11.56 33.12 11.98
CA LEU A 551 12.87 32.54 12.30
C LEU A 551 13.72 32.20 11.09
N SER A 552 13.13 32.07 9.91
CA SER A 552 13.84 31.81 8.65
C SER A 552 14.31 33.06 7.89
N GLN A 553 13.98 34.26 8.39
CA GLN A 553 14.39 35.52 7.77
C GLN A 553 15.92 35.75 7.86
N PRO A 554 16.51 36.57 6.97
CA PRO A 554 17.93 36.90 7.03
C PRO A 554 18.35 37.43 8.40
N GLY A 555 19.42 36.87 8.97
CA GLY A 555 19.94 37.25 10.29
C GLY A 555 19.30 36.51 11.47
N GLN A 556 18.35 35.64 11.23
CA GLN A 556 17.74 34.77 12.24
C GLN A 556 18.43 33.39 12.30
N PRO A 557 18.21 32.58 13.37
CA PRO A 557 18.89 31.29 13.57
C PRO A 557 18.72 30.27 12.45
N PHE A 558 17.61 30.32 11.73
CA PHE A 558 17.27 29.39 10.65
C PHE A 558 17.16 30.10 9.30
N ALA A 559 18.00 31.12 9.06
CA ALA A 559 17.97 31.90 7.84
C ALA A 559 18.04 31.00 6.58
N GLY A 560 16.97 31.02 5.78
CA GLY A 560 16.83 30.25 4.55
C GLY A 560 16.26 28.83 4.70
N ASP A 561 15.99 28.36 5.93
CA ASP A 561 15.40 27.04 6.17
C ASP A 561 14.14 27.13 7.05
N ALA A 562 12.98 27.29 6.38
CA ALA A 562 11.71 27.40 7.07
C ALA A 562 11.23 26.06 7.69
N SER A 563 11.69 24.92 7.16
CA SER A 563 11.30 23.59 7.66
C SER A 563 11.95 23.29 9.01
N ASP A 564 13.26 23.54 9.16
CA ASP A 564 13.95 23.40 10.45
C ASP A 564 13.44 24.41 11.46
N ALA A 565 13.11 25.65 11.01
CA ALA A 565 12.47 26.66 11.84
C ALA A 565 11.12 26.18 12.38
N LEU A 566 10.30 25.52 11.57
CA LEU A 566 9.00 24.98 11.97
C LEU A 566 9.16 23.97 13.13
N ALA A 567 10.08 23.03 13.01
CA ALA A 567 10.35 22.06 14.05
C ALA A 567 10.74 22.71 15.41
N SER A 568 11.48 23.82 15.36
CA SER A 568 11.96 24.54 16.54
C SER A 568 10.86 25.30 17.31
N VAL A 569 9.74 25.62 16.63
CA VAL A 569 8.60 26.38 17.24
C VAL A 569 7.43 25.48 17.67
N ARG A 570 7.60 24.16 17.62
CA ARG A 570 6.58 23.18 18.04
C ARG A 570 6.31 23.25 19.53
N VAL A 571 5.08 23.61 19.88
CA VAL A 571 4.52 23.58 21.24
C VAL A 571 3.13 22.98 21.21
N TYR A 572 2.55 22.62 22.35
CA TYR A 572 1.17 22.12 22.39
C TYR A 572 0.20 23.20 21.89
N ARG A 573 -0.52 22.88 20.82
CA ARG A 573 -1.52 23.71 20.16
C ARG A 573 -2.76 22.90 19.82
N ASN A 574 -3.83 23.58 19.45
CA ASN A 574 -5.04 22.98 18.93
C ASN A 574 -5.20 23.38 17.45
N ARG A 575 -5.48 22.41 16.61
CA ARG A 575 -5.85 22.62 15.20
C ARG A 575 -7.28 22.14 14.99
N PRO A 576 -8.28 23.05 14.99
CA PRO A 576 -9.66 22.71 14.71
C PRO A 576 -9.95 22.59 13.23
N GLY A 577 -10.98 21.79 12.88
CA GLY A 577 -11.51 21.70 11.55
C GLY A 577 -12.98 21.26 11.54
N VAL A 578 -13.62 21.45 10.40
CA VAL A 578 -15.02 21.07 10.18
C VAL A 578 -15.21 20.64 8.73
N SER A 579 -16.04 19.62 8.50
CA SER A 579 -16.46 19.20 7.17
C SER A 579 -17.96 18.96 7.09
N LEU A 580 -18.51 19.16 5.88
CA LEU A 580 -19.83 18.74 5.47
C LEU A 580 -19.68 17.58 4.48
N ASN A 581 -20.53 16.57 4.59
CA ASN A 581 -20.52 15.38 3.72
C ASN A 581 -21.97 15.01 3.37
N LEU A 582 -22.29 15.07 2.09
CA LEU A 582 -23.59 14.73 1.52
C LEU A 582 -23.45 13.49 0.65
N GLU A 583 -24.36 12.54 0.81
CA GLU A 583 -24.61 11.45 -0.14
C GLU A 583 -26.10 11.39 -0.47
N GLN A 584 -26.43 11.21 -1.75
CA GLN A 584 -27.81 11.13 -2.20
C GLN A 584 -27.94 10.11 -3.34
N GLN A 585 -28.77 9.13 -3.16
CA GLN A 585 -29.23 8.30 -4.27
C GLN A 585 -30.25 9.08 -5.11
N VAL A 586 -30.00 9.18 -6.42
CA VAL A 586 -30.88 9.89 -7.36
C VAL A 586 -31.91 8.94 -7.96
N ASN A 587 -31.48 7.71 -8.26
CA ASN A 587 -32.30 6.59 -8.72
C ASN A 587 -31.58 5.27 -8.47
N ASP A 588 -32.14 4.15 -8.94
CA ASP A 588 -31.59 2.79 -8.73
C ASP A 588 -30.18 2.55 -9.27
N SER A 589 -29.68 3.46 -10.10
CA SER A 589 -28.37 3.31 -10.76
C SER A 589 -27.42 4.48 -10.50
N VAL A 590 -27.94 5.62 -10.03
CA VAL A 590 -27.14 6.86 -9.91
C VAL A 590 -27.15 7.35 -8.48
N GLY A 591 -25.97 7.53 -7.93
CA GLY A 591 -25.73 8.21 -6.68
C GLY A 591 -24.81 9.41 -6.87
N VAL A 592 -25.02 10.45 -6.07
CA VAL A 592 -24.17 11.64 -6.06
C VAL A 592 -23.66 11.90 -4.65
N PHE A 593 -22.50 12.55 -4.58
CA PHE A 593 -21.94 13.00 -3.32
C PHE A 593 -21.33 14.39 -3.44
N ALA A 594 -21.19 15.06 -2.31
CA ALA A 594 -20.47 16.32 -2.22
C ALA A 594 -19.86 16.46 -0.82
N ARG A 595 -18.67 17.04 -0.73
CA ARG A 595 -18.04 17.42 0.55
C ARG A 595 -17.49 18.83 0.45
N ALA A 596 -17.45 19.50 1.60
CA ALA A 596 -16.74 20.75 1.79
C ALA A 596 -16.07 20.72 3.15
N GLY A 597 -14.85 21.24 3.25
CA GLY A 597 -14.09 21.19 4.48
C GLY A 597 -13.23 22.44 4.70
N TRP A 598 -13.00 22.72 5.97
CA TRP A 598 -12.10 23.76 6.47
C TRP A 598 -11.32 23.25 7.67
N ALA A 599 -10.03 23.57 7.73
CA ALA A 599 -9.18 23.37 8.90
C ALA A 599 -8.31 24.62 9.15
N ASP A 600 -7.84 24.80 10.37
CA ASP A 600 -6.96 25.91 10.72
C ASP A 600 -5.60 25.76 10.01
N GLY A 601 -5.33 26.65 9.07
CA GLY A 601 -4.09 26.67 8.29
C GLY A 601 -3.00 27.59 8.85
N ASN A 602 -3.10 28.04 10.11
CA ASN A 602 -2.02 28.78 10.77
C ASN A 602 -0.99 27.84 11.41
N VAL A 603 -1.44 26.63 11.75
CA VAL A 603 -0.66 25.60 12.44
C VAL A 603 -0.42 24.44 11.49
N GLU A 604 0.77 23.83 11.58
CA GLU A 604 1.12 22.67 10.75
C GLU A 604 0.09 21.54 10.91
N PRO A 605 -0.24 20.82 9.83
CA PRO A 605 -1.04 19.61 9.90
C PRO A 605 -0.24 18.48 10.55
N TRP A 606 -0.93 17.36 10.90
CA TRP A 606 -0.31 16.31 11.68
C TRP A 606 0.08 15.09 10.86
N ASP A 607 -0.87 14.42 10.18
CA ASP A 607 -0.60 13.09 9.61
C ASP A 607 -0.74 13.00 8.09
N PHE A 608 -1.88 13.39 7.50
CA PHE A 608 -2.22 12.94 6.14
C PHE A 608 -2.56 14.04 5.16
N THR A 609 -2.57 15.31 5.53
CA THR A 609 -3.03 16.34 4.60
C THR A 609 -2.36 17.69 4.80
N ASP A 610 -1.95 18.31 3.70
CA ASP A 610 -1.61 19.73 3.60
C ASP A 610 -2.74 20.53 2.95
N ILE A 611 -4.00 20.25 3.30
CA ILE A 611 -5.18 20.91 2.76
C ILE A 611 -5.91 21.65 3.89
N ASP A 612 -6.05 22.98 3.76
CA ASP A 612 -6.80 23.79 4.73
C ASP A 612 -8.24 24.08 4.29
N ARG A 613 -8.53 23.94 3.00
CA ARG A 613 -9.87 24.14 2.40
C ARG A 613 -10.07 23.18 1.24
N THR A 614 -11.24 22.54 1.19
CA THR A 614 -11.60 21.64 0.11
C THR A 614 -13.07 21.77 -0.26
N VAL A 615 -13.37 21.58 -1.53
CA VAL A 615 -14.73 21.37 -2.04
C VAL A 615 -14.66 20.30 -3.10
N GLN A 616 -15.50 19.27 -2.98
CA GLN A 616 -15.57 18.16 -3.91
C GLN A 616 -17.00 17.75 -4.21
N ALA A 617 -17.21 17.18 -5.40
CA ALA A 617 -18.46 16.57 -5.79
C ALA A 617 -18.23 15.50 -6.85
N GLY A 618 -19.11 14.51 -6.88
CA GLY A 618 -19.03 13.44 -7.85
C GLY A 618 -20.31 12.63 -7.99
N VAL A 619 -20.26 11.71 -8.96
CA VAL A 619 -21.33 10.81 -9.31
C VAL A 619 -20.78 9.38 -9.43
N SER A 620 -21.55 8.41 -8.93
CA SER A 620 -21.34 6.99 -9.10
C SER A 620 -22.53 6.39 -9.86
N ILE A 621 -22.26 5.63 -10.93
CA ILE A 621 -23.26 5.09 -11.84
C ILE A 621 -23.07 3.57 -11.93
N ALA A 622 -24.05 2.80 -11.44
CA ALA A 622 -24.10 1.36 -11.57
C ALA A 622 -24.49 0.94 -12.99
N GLY A 623 -23.89 -0.14 -13.48
CA GLY A 623 -23.98 -0.59 -14.88
C GLY A 623 -25.26 -1.25 -15.32
N LYS A 624 -26.38 -1.07 -14.59
CA LYS A 624 -27.70 -1.63 -14.96
C LYS A 624 -28.15 -1.19 -16.37
N GLN A 625 -27.83 0.05 -16.78
CA GLN A 625 -28.25 0.62 -18.06
C GLN A 625 -27.55 -0.02 -19.26
N TRP A 626 -26.36 -0.61 -19.08
CA TRP A 626 -25.62 -1.34 -20.14
C TRP A 626 -25.55 -2.84 -19.89
N GLY A 627 -26.46 -3.38 -19.07
CA GLY A 627 -26.62 -4.82 -18.84
C GLY A 627 -25.56 -5.47 -17.95
N ARG A 628 -24.78 -4.67 -17.19
CA ARG A 628 -23.73 -5.12 -16.28
C ARG A 628 -23.92 -4.48 -14.88
N PRO A 629 -24.91 -4.95 -14.10
CA PRO A 629 -25.33 -4.29 -12.87
C PRO A 629 -24.22 -4.18 -11.80
N ASP A 630 -23.22 -5.03 -11.83
CA ASP A 630 -22.11 -5.05 -10.86
C ASP A 630 -20.92 -4.17 -11.28
N ASP A 631 -20.95 -3.62 -12.51
CA ASP A 631 -19.97 -2.62 -12.94
C ASP A 631 -20.32 -1.24 -12.36
N THR A 632 -19.29 -0.39 -12.24
CA THR A 632 -19.48 0.99 -11.74
C THR A 632 -18.62 1.97 -12.55
N ILE A 633 -19.22 3.11 -12.89
CA ILE A 633 -18.50 4.31 -13.37
C ILE A 633 -18.54 5.35 -12.25
N GLY A 634 -17.37 5.90 -11.89
CA GLY A 634 -17.28 7.08 -11.03
C GLY A 634 -16.65 8.25 -11.77
N ILE A 635 -17.17 9.46 -11.54
CA ILE A 635 -16.57 10.70 -12.03
C ILE A 635 -16.71 11.74 -10.92
N ALA A 636 -15.59 12.34 -10.52
CA ALA A 636 -15.59 13.35 -9.47
C ALA A 636 -14.54 14.44 -9.73
N GLY A 637 -14.73 15.56 -9.07
CA GLY A 637 -13.77 16.65 -9.04
C GLY A 637 -13.60 17.20 -7.64
N VAL A 638 -12.40 17.69 -7.33
CA VAL A 638 -12.08 18.36 -6.09
C VAL A 638 -11.18 19.55 -6.32
N VAL A 639 -11.35 20.58 -5.52
CA VAL A 639 -10.53 21.80 -5.48
C VAL A 639 -10.01 21.96 -4.05
N ASN A 640 -8.68 21.92 -3.92
CA ASN A 640 -7.97 22.06 -2.67
C ASN A 640 -7.24 23.41 -2.58
N GLY A 641 -7.12 23.95 -1.39
CA GLY A 641 -6.42 25.20 -1.13
C GLY A 641 -5.86 25.26 0.28
N ILE A 642 -4.92 26.17 0.49
CA ILE A 642 -4.26 26.44 1.77
C ILE A 642 -4.44 27.89 2.22
N ALA A 643 -4.23 28.14 3.51
CA ALA A 643 -4.33 29.47 4.10
C ALA A 643 -3.19 30.40 3.63
N PRO A 644 -3.35 31.73 3.65
CA PRO A 644 -2.31 32.63 3.21
C PRO A 644 -0.97 32.52 3.93
N VAL A 645 -0.97 32.23 5.22
CA VAL A 645 0.26 32.02 5.99
C VAL A 645 0.93 30.69 5.60
N HIS A 646 0.15 29.66 5.31
CA HIS A 646 0.66 28.37 4.82
C HIS A 646 1.29 28.53 3.41
N GLN A 647 0.67 29.34 2.52
CA GLN A 647 1.28 29.74 1.23
C GLN A 647 2.60 30.47 1.43
N ALA A 648 2.66 31.42 2.37
CA ALA A 648 3.89 32.15 2.69
C ALA A 648 4.98 31.22 3.21
N TYR A 649 4.62 30.21 4.01
CA TYR A 649 5.54 29.19 4.51
C TYR A 649 6.15 28.36 3.36
N PHE A 650 5.34 27.86 2.43
CA PHE A 650 5.85 27.17 1.23
C PHE A 650 6.66 28.09 0.31
N SER A 651 6.26 29.35 0.19
CA SER A 651 7.03 30.34 -0.58
C SER A 651 8.42 30.62 0.02
N ALA A 652 8.55 30.45 1.35
CA ALA A 652 9.82 30.53 2.07
C ALA A 652 10.64 29.23 2.03
N GLY A 653 10.24 28.25 1.21
CA GLY A 653 10.93 26.97 1.07
C GLY A 653 10.53 25.91 2.09
N GLY A 654 9.46 26.14 2.86
CA GLY A 654 8.98 25.20 3.85
C GLY A 654 8.53 23.87 3.25
N LEU A 655 8.62 22.80 4.05
CA LEU A 655 8.14 21.46 3.74
C LEU A 655 6.92 21.15 4.58
N GLY A 656 5.85 20.67 3.93
CA GLY A 656 4.66 20.15 4.57
C GLY A 656 4.76 18.64 4.81
N VAL A 657 3.65 18.06 5.23
CA VAL A 657 3.51 16.61 5.45
C VAL A 657 3.65 15.83 4.13
N LEU A 658 3.08 16.38 3.04
CA LEU A 658 3.03 15.71 1.73
C LEU A 658 3.63 16.54 0.61
N VAL A 659 3.63 17.86 0.74
CA VAL A 659 4.04 18.77 -0.32
C VAL A 659 5.15 19.72 0.13
N GLY A 660 5.86 20.29 -0.84
CA GLY A 660 6.93 21.25 -0.61
C GLY A 660 7.94 21.21 -1.74
N ASP A 661 7.79 22.12 -2.70
CA ASP A 661 8.62 22.20 -3.89
C ASP A 661 9.90 23.03 -3.67
N GLY A 662 10.19 23.44 -2.42
CA GLY A 662 11.29 24.33 -2.08
C GLY A 662 11.05 25.80 -2.43
N ALA A 663 10.01 26.09 -3.21
CA ALA A 663 9.51 27.42 -3.53
C ALA A 663 8.07 27.36 -4.04
N LEU A 664 7.30 28.43 -3.83
CA LEU A 664 5.94 28.58 -4.37
C LEU A 664 5.80 29.98 -4.97
N PRO A 665 6.44 30.24 -6.14
CA PRO A 665 6.41 31.58 -6.74
C PRO A 665 5.02 31.98 -7.28
N ASN A 666 4.28 30.99 -7.80
CA ASN A 666 2.94 31.20 -8.36
C ASN A 666 1.94 30.21 -7.72
N TYR A 667 1.24 30.66 -6.68
CA TYR A 667 0.20 29.87 -6.04
C TYR A 667 -1.00 29.66 -6.95
N GLY A 668 -1.51 28.43 -7.02
CA GLY A 668 -2.77 28.05 -7.65
C GLY A 668 -3.51 27.02 -6.81
N LEU A 669 -4.84 27.03 -6.83
CA LEU A 669 -5.61 25.95 -6.20
C LEU A 669 -5.29 24.65 -6.91
N GLU A 670 -5.01 23.58 -6.15
CA GLU A 670 -4.88 22.23 -6.71
C GLU A 670 -6.26 21.73 -7.14
N GLN A 671 -6.41 21.38 -8.41
CA GLN A 671 -7.68 20.95 -9.01
C GLN A 671 -7.50 19.54 -9.57
N ILE A 672 -8.34 18.63 -9.13
CA ILE A 672 -8.27 17.24 -9.51
C ILE A 672 -9.60 16.81 -10.11
N ILE A 673 -9.53 16.11 -11.25
CA ILE A 673 -10.66 15.38 -11.82
C ILE A 673 -10.23 13.91 -11.87
N GLU A 674 -11.07 13.02 -11.32
CA GLU A 674 -10.87 11.58 -11.38
C GLU A 674 -12.07 10.92 -12.06
N ALA A 675 -11.79 9.95 -12.92
CA ALA A 675 -12.78 9.11 -13.55
C ALA A 675 -12.29 7.65 -13.56
N TYR A 676 -13.18 6.74 -13.15
CA TYR A 676 -12.87 5.32 -13.18
C TYR A 676 -13.99 4.47 -13.79
N TYR A 677 -13.62 3.32 -14.34
CA TYR A 677 -14.52 2.23 -14.71
C TYR A 677 -14.12 0.96 -14.00
N SER A 678 -14.98 0.47 -13.12
CA SER A 678 -14.80 -0.79 -12.37
C SER A 678 -15.58 -1.90 -13.08
N TYR A 679 -14.88 -2.80 -13.72
CA TYR A 679 -15.40 -3.96 -14.42
C TYR A 679 -15.47 -5.16 -13.47
N ALA A 680 -16.67 -5.67 -13.22
CA ALA A 680 -16.89 -6.86 -12.40
C ALA A 680 -16.63 -8.14 -13.23
N ILE A 681 -15.56 -8.86 -12.89
CA ILE A 681 -15.32 -10.21 -13.40
C ILE A 681 -16.30 -11.19 -12.76
N THR A 682 -16.48 -11.06 -11.43
CA THR A 682 -17.49 -11.75 -10.62
C THR A 682 -18.08 -10.74 -9.63
N SER A 683 -19.08 -11.13 -8.85
CA SER A 683 -19.59 -10.28 -7.76
C SER A 683 -18.54 -9.92 -6.71
N SER A 684 -17.50 -10.75 -6.56
CA SER A 684 -16.42 -10.58 -5.57
C SER A 684 -15.08 -10.13 -6.14
N THR A 685 -14.94 -10.04 -7.47
CA THR A 685 -13.65 -9.71 -8.10
C THR A 685 -13.84 -8.67 -9.18
N LYS A 686 -13.11 -7.58 -9.09
CA LYS A 686 -13.20 -6.43 -9.99
C LYS A 686 -11.84 -6.01 -10.53
N VAL A 687 -11.83 -5.50 -11.75
CA VAL A 687 -10.70 -4.77 -12.36
C VAL A 687 -11.16 -3.36 -12.64
N THR A 688 -10.41 -2.38 -12.17
CA THR A 688 -10.74 -0.96 -12.35
C THR A 688 -9.66 -0.26 -13.15
N PHE A 689 -10.08 0.52 -14.15
CA PHE A 689 -9.25 1.48 -14.85
C PHE A 689 -9.56 2.86 -14.31
N ASP A 690 -8.54 3.62 -13.97
CA ASP A 690 -8.65 4.91 -13.32
C ASP A 690 -7.76 5.93 -14.03
N TYR A 691 -8.25 7.17 -14.10
CA TYR A 691 -7.53 8.30 -14.65
C TYR A 691 -7.76 9.54 -13.80
N GLN A 692 -6.65 10.23 -13.49
CA GLN A 692 -6.70 11.51 -12.79
C GLN A 692 -5.96 12.59 -13.58
N PHE A 693 -6.59 13.76 -13.70
CA PHE A 693 -5.99 14.98 -14.18
C PHE A 693 -5.83 15.96 -13.03
N ILE A 694 -4.59 16.44 -12.80
CA ILE A 694 -4.26 17.30 -11.67
C ILE A 694 -3.60 18.57 -12.19
N ALA A 695 -4.27 19.69 -12.00
CA ALA A 695 -3.74 21.02 -12.29
C ALA A 695 -3.16 21.64 -11.01
N ASN A 696 -2.07 22.36 -11.14
CA ASN A 696 -1.32 23.03 -10.07
C ASN A 696 -0.94 22.04 -8.94
N PRO A 697 -0.22 20.95 -9.25
CA PRO A 697 0.19 19.95 -8.25
C PRO A 697 0.93 20.63 -7.10
N ALA A 698 0.63 20.25 -5.86
CA ALA A 698 1.19 20.89 -4.66
C ALA A 698 0.96 22.42 -4.61
N TYR A 699 -0.17 22.89 -5.11
CA TYR A 699 -0.55 24.31 -5.22
C TYR A 699 0.35 25.17 -6.12
N ASN A 700 1.20 24.55 -6.95
CA ASN A 700 2.21 25.25 -7.73
C ASN A 700 1.78 25.36 -9.20
N ALA A 701 1.40 26.58 -9.62
CA ALA A 701 0.95 26.83 -10.98
C ALA A 701 2.09 26.77 -12.04
N ASP A 702 3.35 26.74 -11.61
CA ASP A 702 4.49 26.57 -12.52
C ASP A 702 4.76 25.10 -12.88
N ARG A 703 4.08 24.17 -12.19
CA ARG A 703 4.26 22.72 -12.38
C ARG A 703 3.01 22.08 -12.94
N GLY A 704 3.18 20.99 -13.68
CA GLY A 704 2.07 20.24 -14.25
C GLY A 704 1.51 20.81 -15.57
N PRO A 705 0.28 20.43 -15.98
CA PRO A 705 -0.59 19.50 -15.28
C PRO A 705 -0.04 18.07 -15.23
N VAL A 706 -0.45 17.31 -14.23
CA VAL A 706 -0.09 15.90 -14.05
C VAL A 706 -1.23 15.01 -14.49
N ASN A 707 -0.93 13.97 -15.25
CA ASN A 707 -1.87 12.92 -15.61
C ASN A 707 -1.46 11.64 -14.88
N VAL A 708 -2.37 11.03 -14.12
CA VAL A 708 -2.14 9.74 -13.47
C VAL A 708 -3.06 8.72 -14.09
N PHE A 709 -2.50 7.60 -14.52
CA PHE A 709 -3.22 6.42 -14.97
C PHE A 709 -3.08 5.33 -13.93
N ALA A 710 -4.17 4.67 -13.57
CA ALA A 710 -4.10 3.57 -12.63
C ALA A 710 -4.89 2.35 -13.09
N GLY A 711 -4.42 1.19 -12.62
CA GLY A 711 -5.13 -0.09 -12.73
C GLY A 711 -5.25 -0.69 -11.34
N ARG A 712 -6.47 -1.07 -10.94
CA ARG A 712 -6.72 -1.73 -9.67
C ARG A 712 -7.35 -3.09 -9.90
N PHE A 713 -6.81 -4.12 -9.27
CA PHE A 713 -7.43 -5.42 -9.12
C PHE A 713 -7.84 -5.58 -7.66
N HIS A 714 -9.12 -5.90 -7.42
CA HIS A 714 -9.65 -6.11 -6.09
C HIS A 714 -10.49 -7.38 -6.04
N THR A 715 -10.30 -8.17 -4.99
CA THR A 715 -11.12 -9.36 -4.71
C THR A 715 -11.45 -9.44 -3.22
N ALA A 716 -12.69 -9.83 -2.90
CA ALA A 716 -13.16 -10.02 -1.53
C ALA A 716 -14.07 -11.26 -1.43
N PHE A 717 -14.14 -11.88 -0.25
CA PHE A 717 -15.01 -13.05 0.01
C PHE A 717 -15.61 -13.04 1.41
#